data_c04cfba3f7cbe75857477e32c4a68a40
#
_entry.id   c04cfba3f7cbe75857477e32c4a68a40
#
_cell.length_a   1.000
_cell.length_b   1.000
_cell.length_c   1.000
_cell.angle_alpha   90.00
_cell.angle_beta   90.00
_cell.angle_gamma   90.00
#
_symmetry.space_group_name_H-M   'P 1'
#
loop_
_entity.id
_entity.type
_entity.pdbx_description
1 polymer ?
#
loop_
_entity_poly.entity_id
_entity_poly.type
_entity_poly.pdbx_seq_one_letter_code
_entity_poly.pdbx_strand_id
1 'polypeptide(L)'
;SHYGRMCPIETPEGPNIGLISYLATFARINEYGFVEAPFRRVDKVTGVVTDEVVYMPADMEDDFIVAQANEPLDEEGRFARARVNARYRSEFLEIEREKIDYMDVSPKMVVSVATAMIPFLENDDANRALMGANMQRQAVPLLKTDSPIVGTGMEYKAGVDSGVCILAKEAGTVAAVSADRIVVRRDSDGSQDTYKLIKFARSNQGTCVNQRPVVEHGQHVEAGEVIADGPSTCNGEISLGKNVLIGFMTWEGYNYEDAVLINEKVVRDDVFTSIHIEEYEVESRDTKLGPEEITRDIPNVGEDALKDLDERGIIHIGAEVRSGDILVGKVTPKGETELTAEERLLRAIFGEKAREVRDTSLRVPHGEYGIIVDVKVFTRENCDELSPGVNMVVRCYIAQKRKISVGDKMAGRHGNKGVVSRILPSEDMPFLPDGRPLDIVLNPLGVPSRMNIGQVLEVHLGYAAAALGFKVMTPVFDGAHEGDIQDLLEQAGKRRDGKTVLYDGRTGEAFDNPVTVGYMYFLKLHHLVDDKIHARSTGPYSLVTQQPLGGKAQFGGQRFGEMEVWALEAYGAAYTLQEILTVKSDDVVGRVKTYEAIVKGQNVPQSGVPESFKVLVKELQSLGLDIKVLNKDKQEIDLKQTFEDDDELSMVTVDDDAFSTVTNEGELDGYGVEDAEPEDDLAAEEDVFEPDGDLAFDDEL
;
A
#
# COMPACT_ATOMS: atom_id res chain seq x y z
N SER A 1 5.59 -29.14 14.54
CA SER A 1 4.22 -28.58 14.62
C SER A 1 3.85 -27.66 13.43
N HIS A 2 4.84 -27.06 12.75
CA HIS A 2 4.64 -26.13 11.63
C HIS A 2 4.55 -26.83 10.27
N TYR A 3 5.20 -27.98 10.10
CA TYR A 3 5.34 -28.67 8.82
C TYR A 3 3.97 -29.05 8.26
N GLY A 4 3.66 -28.58 7.04
CA GLY A 4 2.37 -28.78 6.37
C GLY A 4 1.18 -28.03 7.00
N ARG A 5 1.38 -27.25 8.08
CA ARG A 5 0.34 -26.49 8.79
C ARG A 5 0.50 -25.00 8.66
N MET A 6 1.69 -24.50 8.91
CA MET A 6 2.01 -23.07 8.79
C MET A 6 3.13 -22.85 7.78
N CYS A 7 2.98 -21.84 6.91
CA CYS A 7 4.00 -21.51 5.93
C CYS A 7 5.29 -21.03 6.62
N PRO A 8 6.46 -21.57 6.27
CA PRO A 8 7.73 -21.12 6.85
C PRO A 8 8.26 -19.82 6.22
N ILE A 9 7.71 -19.39 5.09
CA ILE A 9 8.21 -18.27 4.29
C ILE A 9 7.35 -17.02 4.49
N GLU A 10 6.02 -17.13 4.38
CA GLU A 10 5.14 -15.99 4.52
C GLU A 10 4.97 -15.59 5.99
N THR A 11 5.62 -14.51 6.39
CA THR A 11 5.55 -13.90 7.72
C THR A 11 5.87 -12.40 7.58
N PRO A 12 5.37 -11.51 8.45
CA PRO A 12 5.77 -10.11 8.42
C PRO A 12 7.28 -9.95 8.61
N GLU A 13 7.84 -8.91 8.01
CA GLU A 13 9.16 -8.40 8.31
C GLU A 13 9.10 -7.52 9.58
N GLY A 14 10.18 -7.47 10.36
CA GLY A 14 10.29 -6.62 11.54
C GLY A 14 9.98 -7.32 12.87
N PRO A 15 9.49 -6.60 13.91
CA PRO A 15 9.35 -7.12 15.27
C PRO A 15 8.43 -8.34 15.39
N ASN A 16 7.45 -8.45 14.51
CA ASN A 16 6.46 -9.53 14.50
C ASN A 16 6.88 -10.75 13.68
N ILE A 17 8.12 -10.84 13.22
CA ILE A 17 8.62 -11.97 12.43
C ILE A 17 8.46 -13.28 13.19
N GLY A 18 7.84 -14.28 12.55
CA GLY A 18 7.60 -15.61 13.13
C GLY A 18 6.46 -15.66 14.15
N LEU A 19 5.97 -14.53 14.65
CA LEU A 19 4.83 -14.48 15.59
C LEU A 19 3.48 -14.52 14.84
N ILE A 20 3.41 -13.87 13.68
CA ILE A 20 2.27 -13.91 12.79
C ILE A 20 2.60 -14.85 11.65
N SER A 21 1.78 -15.87 11.45
CA SER A 21 1.99 -16.92 10.44
C SER A 21 0.73 -17.13 9.63
N TYR A 22 0.89 -17.75 8.46
CA TYR A 22 -0.19 -18.01 7.52
C TYR A 22 -0.40 -19.51 7.33
N LEU A 23 -1.64 -19.92 7.17
CA LEU A 23 -2.02 -21.30 6.97
C LEU A 23 -1.42 -21.86 5.66
N ALA A 24 -0.87 -23.07 5.72
CA ALA A 24 -0.39 -23.76 4.52
C ALA A 24 -1.55 -24.16 3.60
N THR A 25 -1.27 -24.37 2.32
CA THR A 25 -2.28 -24.57 1.28
C THR A 25 -3.22 -25.76 1.51
N PHE A 26 -2.74 -26.87 2.08
CA PHE A 26 -3.52 -28.09 2.31
C PHE A 26 -3.96 -28.25 3.76
N ALA A 27 -3.55 -27.34 4.65
CA ALA A 27 -3.92 -27.38 6.05
C ALA A 27 -5.38 -26.98 6.27
N ARG A 28 -5.99 -27.52 7.29
CA ARG A 28 -7.34 -27.14 7.75
C ARG A 28 -7.38 -27.05 9.27
N ILE A 29 -8.41 -26.40 9.78
CA ILE A 29 -8.67 -26.28 11.22
C ILE A 29 -9.75 -27.30 11.58
N ASN A 30 -9.50 -28.11 12.62
CA ASN A 30 -10.45 -29.10 13.09
C ASN A 30 -11.53 -28.47 14.02
N GLU A 31 -12.48 -29.27 14.47
CA GLU A 31 -13.59 -28.84 15.35
C GLU A 31 -13.11 -28.30 16.71
N TYR A 32 -11.88 -28.65 17.13
CA TYR A 32 -11.28 -28.22 18.39
C TYR A 32 -10.39 -26.98 18.23
N GLY A 33 -10.21 -26.46 17.00
CA GLY A 33 -9.37 -25.31 16.71
C GLY A 33 -7.91 -25.64 16.45
N PHE A 34 -7.50 -26.91 16.35
CA PHE A 34 -6.15 -27.32 15.98
C PHE A 34 -5.96 -27.36 14.46
N VAL A 35 -4.76 -27.02 14.01
CA VAL A 35 -4.40 -27.09 12.59
C VAL A 35 -3.97 -28.52 12.25
N GLU A 36 -4.58 -29.10 11.24
CA GLU A 36 -4.32 -30.43 10.72
C GLU A 36 -3.69 -30.38 9.34
N ALA A 37 -2.75 -31.30 9.08
CA ALA A 37 -2.16 -31.50 7.76
C ALA A 37 -2.58 -32.85 7.17
N PRO A 38 -2.72 -32.96 5.83
CA PRO A 38 -3.09 -34.22 5.18
C PRO A 38 -1.86 -35.11 4.93
N PHE A 39 -2.04 -36.41 5.12
CA PHE A 39 -1.04 -37.44 4.84
C PHE A 39 -1.68 -38.63 4.16
N ARG A 40 -0.96 -39.28 3.25
CA ARG A 40 -1.39 -40.52 2.60
C ARG A 40 -0.97 -41.71 3.44
N ARG A 41 -1.87 -42.62 3.67
CA ARG A 41 -1.62 -43.84 4.47
C ARG A 41 -0.81 -44.84 3.67
N VAL A 42 0.17 -45.48 4.31
CA VAL A 42 0.93 -46.62 3.76
C VAL A 42 0.40 -47.90 4.37
N ASP A 43 0.03 -48.85 3.53
CA ASP A 43 -0.37 -50.19 4.00
C ASP A 43 0.87 -51.01 4.38
N LYS A 44 1.02 -51.34 5.66
CA LYS A 44 2.17 -52.10 6.19
C LYS A 44 2.25 -53.53 5.68
N VAL A 45 1.15 -54.10 5.20
CA VAL A 45 1.15 -55.48 4.69
C VAL A 45 1.65 -55.57 3.26
N THR A 46 1.19 -54.65 2.42
CA THR A 46 1.53 -54.63 1.00
C THR A 46 2.68 -53.69 0.66
N GLY A 47 2.99 -52.75 1.54
CA GLY A 47 3.96 -51.69 1.34
C GLY A 47 3.54 -50.63 0.28
N VAL A 48 2.24 -50.61 -0.05
CA VAL A 48 1.66 -49.70 -1.05
C VAL A 48 1.21 -48.41 -0.40
N VAL A 49 1.50 -47.28 -0.99
CA VAL A 49 0.96 -45.97 -0.62
C VAL A 49 -0.47 -45.88 -1.16
N THR A 50 -1.44 -45.79 -0.25
CA THR A 50 -2.85 -45.73 -0.61
C THR A 50 -3.30 -44.33 -0.96
N ASP A 51 -4.45 -44.18 -1.62
CA ASP A 51 -5.08 -42.89 -1.88
C ASP A 51 -5.91 -42.38 -0.72
N GLU A 52 -5.94 -43.13 0.40
CA GLU A 52 -6.60 -42.70 1.63
C GLU A 52 -5.83 -41.56 2.27
N VAL A 53 -6.43 -40.36 2.33
CA VAL A 53 -5.85 -39.17 2.96
C VAL A 53 -6.41 -39.00 4.37
N VAL A 54 -5.50 -38.98 5.33
CA VAL A 54 -5.82 -38.78 6.74
C VAL A 54 -5.30 -37.42 7.17
N TYR A 55 -6.20 -36.61 7.76
CA TYR A 55 -5.82 -35.35 8.39
C TYR A 55 -5.48 -35.59 9.85
N MET A 56 -4.32 -35.12 10.29
CA MET A 56 -3.93 -35.26 11.68
C MET A 56 -3.23 -34.02 12.23
N PRO A 57 -3.48 -33.68 13.51
CA PRO A 57 -2.75 -32.63 14.22
C PRO A 57 -1.32 -33.07 14.56
N ALA A 58 -0.50 -32.13 15.03
CA ALA A 58 0.91 -32.36 15.26
C ALA A 58 1.22 -33.43 16.34
N ASP A 59 0.43 -33.49 17.38
CA ASP A 59 0.55 -34.45 18.47
C ASP A 59 0.36 -35.91 17.99
N MET A 60 -0.57 -36.12 17.10
CA MET A 60 -0.77 -37.45 16.48
C MET A 60 0.34 -37.79 15.48
N GLU A 61 0.81 -36.81 14.71
CA GLU A 61 1.90 -37.00 13.73
C GLU A 61 3.19 -37.44 14.41
N ASP A 62 3.48 -36.96 15.62
CA ASP A 62 4.71 -37.27 16.36
C ASP A 62 4.89 -38.76 16.66
N ASP A 63 3.85 -39.54 16.64
CA ASP A 63 3.86 -40.99 16.87
C ASP A 63 4.18 -41.81 15.59
N PHE A 64 4.16 -41.18 14.42
CA PHE A 64 4.28 -41.86 13.13
C PHE A 64 5.52 -41.44 12.36
N ILE A 65 6.01 -42.34 11.51
CA ILE A 65 7.10 -42.08 10.55
C ILE A 65 6.48 -41.69 9.22
N VAL A 66 6.78 -40.46 8.76
CA VAL A 66 6.20 -39.89 7.55
C VAL A 66 7.27 -39.71 6.48
N ALA A 67 7.06 -40.37 5.30
CA ALA A 67 7.94 -40.21 4.14
C ALA A 67 7.69 -38.86 3.45
N GLN A 68 8.75 -38.35 2.80
CA GLN A 68 8.64 -37.15 1.98
C GLN A 68 7.85 -37.41 0.70
N ALA A 69 7.16 -36.38 0.19
CA ALA A 69 6.32 -36.49 -1.00
C ALA A 69 7.10 -36.72 -2.32
N ASN A 70 8.39 -36.36 -2.35
CA ASN A 70 9.24 -36.48 -3.53
C ASN A 70 9.92 -37.88 -3.68
N GLU A 71 9.67 -38.81 -2.76
CA GLU A 71 10.23 -40.15 -2.88
C GLU A 71 9.58 -40.90 -4.06
N PRO A 72 10.40 -41.52 -4.93
CA PRO A 72 9.91 -42.22 -6.12
C PRO A 72 9.10 -43.48 -5.73
N LEU A 73 7.94 -43.60 -6.32
CA LEU A 73 7.08 -44.77 -6.24
C LEU A 73 7.22 -45.61 -7.53
N ASP A 74 7.09 -46.93 -7.42
CA ASP A 74 6.99 -47.83 -8.58
C ASP A 74 5.57 -47.84 -9.20
N GLU A 75 5.36 -48.59 -10.27
CA GLU A 75 4.07 -48.69 -10.94
C GLU A 75 2.97 -49.30 -10.03
N GLU A 76 3.36 -50.02 -8.99
CA GLU A 76 2.43 -50.63 -8.01
C GLU A 76 2.16 -49.69 -6.83
N GLY A 77 2.75 -48.50 -6.80
CA GLY A 77 2.59 -47.53 -5.70
C GLY A 77 3.42 -47.84 -4.46
N ARG A 78 4.50 -48.62 -4.59
CA ARG A 78 5.45 -48.90 -3.50
C ARG A 78 6.69 -48.00 -3.62
N PHE A 79 7.36 -47.76 -2.50
CA PHE A 79 8.65 -47.06 -2.55
C PHE A 79 9.68 -47.82 -3.39
N ALA A 80 10.21 -47.16 -4.41
CA ALA A 80 11.20 -47.74 -5.32
C ALA A 80 12.55 -48.04 -4.62
N ARG A 81 12.90 -47.25 -3.61
CA ARG A 81 14.12 -47.39 -2.83
C ARG A 81 13.91 -48.25 -1.59
N ALA A 82 14.94 -49.03 -1.17
CA ALA A 82 14.91 -49.83 0.05
C ALA A 82 14.96 -48.96 1.32
N ARG A 83 15.66 -47.81 1.21
CA ARG A 83 15.68 -46.77 2.26
C ARG A 83 15.12 -45.50 1.72
N VAL A 84 14.28 -44.83 2.53
CA VAL A 84 13.46 -43.70 2.16
C VAL A 84 13.70 -42.58 3.16
N ASN A 85 13.78 -41.38 2.64
CA ASN A 85 13.87 -40.18 3.49
C ASN A 85 12.53 -39.96 4.18
N ALA A 86 12.57 -39.97 5.49
CA ALA A 86 11.38 -39.82 6.33
C ALA A 86 11.62 -38.85 7.48
N ARG A 87 10.55 -38.36 8.03
CA ARG A 87 10.50 -37.50 9.20
C ARG A 87 9.91 -38.27 10.37
N TYR A 88 10.58 -38.24 11.51
CA TYR A 88 10.05 -38.72 12.77
C TYR A 88 10.28 -37.65 13.83
N ARG A 89 9.18 -37.10 14.37
CA ARG A 89 9.20 -35.93 15.25
C ARG A 89 9.93 -34.74 14.59
N SER A 90 11.05 -34.30 15.20
CA SER A 90 11.89 -33.21 14.69
C SER A 90 13.12 -33.66 13.89
N GLU A 91 13.30 -34.96 13.69
CA GLU A 91 14.46 -35.52 13.01
C GLU A 91 14.15 -35.98 11.59
N PHE A 92 15.05 -35.70 10.66
CA PHE A 92 15.04 -36.25 9.29
C PHE A 92 15.95 -37.45 9.25
N LEU A 93 15.40 -38.59 8.91
CA LEU A 93 16.05 -39.88 8.97
C LEU A 93 15.90 -40.63 7.64
N GLU A 94 16.89 -41.42 7.28
CA GLU A 94 16.81 -42.37 6.18
C GLU A 94 16.45 -43.75 6.77
N ILE A 95 15.20 -44.21 6.57
CA ILE A 95 14.63 -45.40 7.21
C ILE A 95 14.26 -46.44 6.15
N GLU A 96 14.18 -47.70 6.57
CA GLU A 96 13.69 -48.82 5.75
C GLU A 96 12.24 -48.59 5.39
N ARG A 97 11.86 -48.81 4.12
CA ARG A 97 10.51 -48.57 3.59
C ARG A 97 9.38 -49.28 4.35
N GLU A 98 9.69 -50.42 4.99
CA GLU A 98 8.72 -51.23 5.75
C GLU A 98 8.27 -50.58 7.08
N LYS A 99 9.02 -49.60 7.57
CA LYS A 99 8.76 -48.88 8.82
C LYS A 99 7.92 -47.62 8.62
N ILE A 100 7.66 -47.23 7.40
CA ILE A 100 6.94 -45.98 7.08
C ILE A 100 5.44 -46.17 7.32
N ASP A 101 4.84 -45.23 8.03
CA ASP A 101 3.42 -45.22 8.33
C ASP A 101 2.58 -44.42 7.35
N TYR A 102 3.09 -43.23 6.99
CA TYR A 102 2.44 -42.28 6.11
C TYR A 102 3.42 -41.65 5.12
N MET A 103 2.88 -41.03 4.11
CA MET A 103 3.61 -40.22 3.13
C MET A 103 2.95 -38.87 2.98
N ASP A 104 3.72 -37.79 2.81
CA ASP A 104 3.22 -36.47 2.48
C ASP A 104 2.42 -36.49 1.18
N VAL A 105 1.33 -35.70 1.09
CA VAL A 105 0.48 -35.67 -0.10
C VAL A 105 1.18 -35.00 -1.28
N SER A 106 1.84 -33.88 -1.03
CA SER A 106 2.52 -33.08 -2.06
C SER A 106 3.62 -32.21 -1.45
N PRO A 107 4.71 -31.91 -2.16
CA PRO A 107 5.70 -30.93 -1.73
C PRO A 107 5.12 -29.53 -1.52
N LYS A 108 4.04 -29.17 -2.21
CA LYS A 108 3.34 -27.86 -2.11
C LYS A 108 2.63 -27.68 -0.78
N MET A 109 2.44 -28.72 0.01
CA MET A 109 1.68 -28.63 1.27
C MET A 109 2.34 -27.77 2.34
N VAL A 110 3.60 -27.43 2.20
CA VAL A 110 4.36 -26.66 3.21
C VAL A 110 4.22 -25.15 3.06
N VAL A 111 3.80 -24.65 1.92
CA VAL A 111 3.74 -23.22 1.61
C VAL A 111 2.32 -22.68 1.67
N SER A 112 2.18 -21.37 1.94
CA SER A 112 0.91 -20.65 1.88
C SER A 112 0.46 -20.40 0.44
N VAL A 113 -0.76 -19.90 0.27
CA VAL A 113 -1.32 -19.58 -1.05
C VAL A 113 -0.49 -18.52 -1.77
N ALA A 114 -0.10 -17.44 -1.09
CA ALA A 114 0.71 -16.37 -1.70
C ALA A 114 2.08 -16.88 -2.13
N THR A 115 2.74 -17.65 -1.29
CA THR A 115 4.04 -18.26 -1.58
C THR A 115 3.94 -19.29 -2.73
N ALA A 116 2.84 -20.04 -2.80
CA ALA A 116 2.60 -21.01 -3.87
C ALA A 116 2.38 -20.36 -5.25
N MET A 117 2.16 -19.06 -5.34
CA MET A 117 2.04 -18.31 -6.59
C MET A 117 3.37 -17.77 -7.12
N ILE A 118 4.47 -17.98 -6.43
CA ILE A 118 5.81 -17.58 -6.88
C ILE A 118 6.39 -18.66 -7.77
N PRO A 119 6.60 -18.43 -9.09
CA PRO A 119 7.24 -19.42 -9.95
C PRO A 119 8.72 -19.54 -9.60
N PHE A 120 9.29 -20.73 -9.78
CA PHE A 120 10.69 -21.02 -9.44
C PHE A 120 11.08 -20.68 -7.98
N LEU A 121 10.15 -20.86 -7.05
CA LEU A 121 10.38 -20.60 -5.63
C LEU A 121 11.58 -21.41 -5.10
N GLU A 122 11.77 -22.62 -5.55
CA GLU A 122 12.87 -23.52 -5.20
C GLU A 122 14.26 -22.98 -5.57
N ASN A 123 14.32 -22.01 -6.49
CA ASN A 123 15.55 -21.39 -6.97
C ASN A 123 15.83 -20.03 -6.29
N ASP A 124 14.94 -19.58 -5.42
CA ASP A 124 15.08 -18.32 -4.70
C ASP A 124 15.48 -18.56 -3.24
N ASP A 125 16.26 -17.65 -2.70
CA ASP A 125 16.55 -17.63 -1.26
C ASP A 125 15.29 -17.38 -0.44
N ALA A 126 15.20 -17.99 0.76
CA ALA A 126 14.02 -17.89 1.60
C ALA A 126 13.69 -16.44 2.02
N ASN A 127 14.71 -15.62 2.28
CA ASN A 127 14.51 -14.22 2.63
C ASN A 127 13.86 -13.44 1.49
N ARG A 128 14.28 -13.69 0.25
CA ARG A 128 13.70 -13.04 -0.93
C ARG A 128 12.31 -13.58 -1.28
N ALA A 129 12.08 -14.86 -1.05
CA ALA A 129 10.74 -15.45 -1.18
C ALA A 129 9.75 -14.84 -0.17
N LEU A 130 10.19 -14.58 1.06
CA LEU A 130 9.42 -13.87 2.08
C LEU A 130 9.02 -12.47 1.61
N MET A 131 9.98 -11.69 1.12
CA MET A 131 9.70 -10.35 0.55
C MET A 131 8.74 -10.44 -0.63
N GLY A 132 8.93 -11.39 -1.55
CA GLY A 132 8.05 -11.61 -2.69
C GLY A 132 6.62 -11.96 -2.29
N ALA A 133 6.44 -12.86 -1.32
CA ALA A 133 5.13 -13.23 -0.79
C ALA A 133 4.42 -12.03 -0.13
N ASN A 134 5.14 -11.22 0.66
CA ASN A 134 4.61 -10.02 1.28
C ASN A 134 4.21 -8.95 0.24
N MET A 135 5.05 -8.73 -0.78
CA MET A 135 4.76 -7.74 -1.81
C MET A 135 3.59 -8.11 -2.72
N GLN A 136 3.32 -9.39 -2.96
CA GLN A 136 2.10 -9.81 -3.66
C GLN A 136 0.82 -9.34 -2.95
N ARG A 137 0.82 -9.30 -1.63
CA ARG A 137 -0.32 -8.82 -0.82
C ARG A 137 -0.51 -7.30 -0.87
N GLN A 138 0.55 -6.54 -1.25
CA GLN A 138 0.53 -5.08 -1.37
C GLN A 138 0.25 -4.61 -2.81
N ALA A 139 -0.01 -5.51 -3.74
CA ALA A 139 -0.27 -5.17 -5.13
C ALA A 139 -1.58 -4.41 -5.30
N VAL A 140 -1.54 -3.30 -6.04
CA VAL A 140 -2.71 -2.47 -6.32
C VAL A 140 -3.50 -3.06 -7.49
N PRO A 141 -4.84 -3.15 -7.42
CA PRO A 141 -5.68 -3.51 -8.56
C PRO A 141 -5.50 -2.49 -9.69
N LEU A 142 -5.06 -2.97 -10.87
CA LEU A 142 -4.87 -2.13 -12.04
C LEU A 142 -6.17 -1.98 -12.83
N LEU A 143 -6.26 -0.95 -13.64
CA LEU A 143 -7.41 -0.70 -14.51
C LEU A 143 -7.67 -1.88 -15.46
N LYS A 144 -6.60 -2.42 -16.03
CA LYS A 144 -6.63 -3.61 -16.87
C LYS A 144 -5.47 -4.51 -16.48
N THR A 145 -5.76 -5.68 -15.95
CA THR A 145 -4.76 -6.66 -15.51
C THR A 145 -4.53 -7.73 -16.55
N ASP A 146 -3.35 -8.33 -16.54
CA ASP A 146 -3.01 -9.50 -17.35
C ASP A 146 -2.72 -10.68 -16.42
N SER A 147 -3.14 -11.88 -16.78
CA SER A 147 -2.68 -13.06 -16.08
C SER A 147 -1.21 -13.34 -16.41
N PRO A 148 -0.41 -13.87 -15.46
CA PRO A 148 1.01 -14.12 -15.70
C PRO A 148 1.22 -15.14 -16.82
N ILE A 149 2.19 -14.88 -17.69
CA ILE A 149 2.63 -15.82 -18.72
C ILE A 149 3.27 -17.04 -18.05
N VAL A 150 4.11 -16.81 -17.04
CA VAL A 150 4.71 -17.85 -16.23
C VAL A 150 4.02 -17.86 -14.87
N GLY A 151 3.19 -18.87 -14.63
CA GLY A 151 2.44 -19.06 -13.40
C GLY A 151 2.76 -20.40 -12.73
N THR A 152 2.09 -20.69 -11.62
CA THR A 152 2.27 -21.94 -10.86
C THR A 152 1.06 -22.86 -10.91
N GLY A 153 -0.04 -22.43 -11.55
CA GLY A 153 -1.32 -23.16 -11.56
C GLY A 153 -2.20 -22.91 -10.34
N MET A 154 -1.70 -22.22 -9.32
CA MET A 154 -2.47 -21.85 -8.13
C MET A 154 -3.38 -20.64 -8.36
N GLU A 155 -3.09 -19.83 -9.37
CA GLU A 155 -3.76 -18.56 -9.66
C GLU A 155 -5.25 -18.73 -9.90
N TYR A 156 -5.64 -19.73 -10.69
CA TYR A 156 -7.06 -20.00 -10.97
C TYR A 156 -7.81 -20.44 -9.71
N LYS A 157 -7.25 -21.40 -8.98
CA LYS A 157 -7.84 -21.92 -7.75
C LYS A 157 -8.02 -20.81 -6.71
N ALA A 158 -7.00 -20.00 -6.50
CA ALA A 158 -7.04 -18.88 -5.58
C ALA A 158 -8.03 -17.80 -6.02
N GLY A 159 -8.10 -17.49 -7.32
CA GLY A 159 -9.04 -16.50 -7.86
C GLY A 159 -10.50 -16.90 -7.69
N VAL A 160 -10.83 -18.15 -7.99
CA VAL A 160 -12.19 -18.68 -7.89
C VAL A 160 -12.62 -18.82 -6.42
N ASP A 161 -11.79 -19.42 -5.58
CA ASP A 161 -12.12 -19.69 -4.17
C ASP A 161 -12.13 -18.44 -3.30
N SER A 162 -11.47 -17.35 -3.71
CA SER A 162 -11.48 -16.06 -2.99
C SER A 162 -12.86 -15.38 -2.96
N GLY A 163 -13.77 -15.76 -3.88
CA GLY A 163 -15.10 -15.17 -3.98
C GLY A 163 -15.14 -13.78 -4.64
N VAL A 164 -14.02 -13.27 -5.18
CA VAL A 164 -13.99 -11.98 -5.91
C VAL A 164 -14.60 -12.11 -7.31
N CYS A 165 -14.54 -13.30 -7.90
CA CYS A 165 -15.20 -13.63 -9.17
C CYS A 165 -16.63 -14.12 -8.90
N ILE A 166 -17.53 -13.83 -9.83
CA ILE A 166 -18.90 -14.36 -9.77
C ILE A 166 -18.96 -15.65 -10.61
N LEU A 167 -19.44 -16.70 -9.98
CA LEU A 167 -19.61 -18.03 -10.59
C LEU A 167 -21.06 -18.29 -10.92
N ALA A 168 -21.30 -19.02 -12.02
CA ALA A 168 -22.63 -19.51 -12.34
C ALA A 168 -23.07 -20.56 -11.31
N LYS A 169 -24.26 -20.41 -10.74
CA LYS A 169 -24.82 -21.37 -9.74
C LYS A 169 -25.21 -22.69 -10.40
N GLU A 170 -25.82 -22.61 -11.58
CA GLU A 170 -26.25 -23.73 -12.38
C GLU A 170 -25.93 -23.50 -13.85
N ALA A 171 -25.90 -24.60 -14.62
CA ALA A 171 -25.71 -24.54 -16.07
C ALA A 171 -26.92 -23.82 -16.72
N GLY A 172 -26.61 -23.00 -17.73
CA GLY A 172 -27.66 -22.24 -18.42
C GLY A 172 -27.14 -21.38 -19.55
N THR A 173 -28.05 -20.62 -20.15
CA THR A 173 -27.74 -19.71 -21.24
C THR A 173 -27.86 -18.28 -20.75
N VAL A 174 -26.87 -17.44 -21.08
CA VAL A 174 -26.84 -16.03 -20.73
C VAL A 174 -27.93 -15.28 -21.51
N ALA A 175 -28.96 -14.83 -20.79
CA ALA A 175 -30.13 -14.15 -21.37
C ALA A 175 -29.93 -12.64 -21.52
N ALA A 176 -29.16 -12.01 -20.64
CA ALA A 176 -28.84 -10.58 -20.72
C ALA A 176 -27.51 -10.29 -19.99
N VAL A 177 -26.74 -9.37 -20.57
CA VAL A 177 -25.50 -8.84 -19.98
C VAL A 177 -25.53 -7.34 -20.00
N SER A 178 -25.29 -6.74 -18.85
CA SER A 178 -25.07 -5.29 -18.71
C SER A 178 -23.90 -5.05 -17.77
N ALA A 179 -23.43 -3.81 -17.66
CA ALA A 179 -22.30 -3.47 -16.80
C ALA A 179 -22.57 -3.75 -15.31
N ASP A 180 -23.82 -3.71 -14.87
CA ASP A 180 -24.25 -3.83 -13.48
C ASP A 180 -24.88 -5.19 -13.13
N ARG A 181 -25.28 -5.99 -14.13
CA ARG A 181 -25.93 -7.29 -13.91
C ARG A 181 -25.80 -8.26 -15.07
N ILE A 182 -25.81 -9.54 -14.73
CA ILE A 182 -25.86 -10.66 -15.67
C ILE A 182 -27.10 -11.49 -15.33
N VAL A 183 -27.86 -11.89 -16.33
CA VAL A 183 -29.04 -12.78 -16.19
C VAL A 183 -28.76 -14.08 -16.92
N VAL A 184 -28.78 -15.19 -16.21
CA VAL A 184 -28.61 -16.54 -16.75
C VAL A 184 -29.92 -17.29 -16.63
N ARG A 185 -30.41 -17.86 -17.73
CA ARG A 185 -31.57 -18.75 -17.76
C ARG A 185 -31.08 -20.16 -17.57
N ARG A 186 -31.51 -20.81 -16.50
CA ARG A 186 -31.14 -22.19 -16.17
C ARG A 186 -31.69 -23.16 -17.19
N ASP A 187 -30.91 -24.20 -17.47
CA ASP A 187 -31.36 -25.29 -18.38
C ASP A 187 -32.28 -26.28 -17.65
N SER A 188 -32.17 -26.39 -16.31
CA SER A 188 -32.92 -27.33 -15.49
C SER A 188 -34.42 -27.04 -15.42
N ASP A 189 -34.80 -25.80 -15.15
CA ASP A 189 -36.18 -25.37 -14.88
C ASP A 189 -36.62 -24.14 -15.68
N GLY A 190 -35.73 -23.55 -16.48
CA GLY A 190 -35.99 -22.33 -17.25
C GLY A 190 -36.09 -21.05 -16.41
N SER A 191 -35.85 -21.14 -15.09
CA SER A 191 -35.82 -19.96 -14.21
C SER A 191 -34.64 -19.03 -14.52
N GLN A 192 -34.71 -17.80 -14.07
CA GLN A 192 -33.64 -16.81 -14.31
C GLN A 192 -32.91 -16.49 -13.01
N ASP A 193 -31.60 -16.65 -13.04
CA ASP A 193 -30.68 -16.16 -12.01
C ASP A 193 -30.14 -14.79 -12.41
N THR A 194 -30.31 -13.82 -11.51
CA THR A 194 -29.79 -12.46 -11.69
C THR A 194 -28.59 -12.24 -10.78
N TYR A 195 -27.45 -11.96 -11.36
CA TYR A 195 -26.22 -11.66 -10.65
C TYR A 195 -25.96 -10.15 -10.74
N LYS A 196 -25.93 -9.47 -9.59
CA LYS A 196 -25.57 -8.05 -9.49
C LYS A 196 -24.08 -7.91 -9.39
N LEU A 197 -23.49 -6.99 -10.14
CA LEU A 197 -22.05 -6.72 -10.16
C LEU A 197 -21.75 -5.51 -9.28
N ILE A 198 -20.65 -5.60 -8.51
CA ILE A 198 -20.12 -4.48 -7.74
C ILE A 198 -19.37 -3.55 -8.70
N LYS A 199 -19.74 -2.28 -8.72
CA LYS A 199 -19.16 -1.27 -9.60
C LYS A 199 -18.48 -0.19 -8.80
N PHE A 200 -17.16 0.04 -9.02
CA PHE A 200 -16.39 1.14 -8.48
C PHE A 200 -16.60 1.41 -6.98
N ALA A 201 -16.65 0.35 -6.19
CA ALA A 201 -16.72 0.45 -4.75
C ALA A 201 -15.34 0.67 -4.14
N ARG A 202 -15.29 1.40 -3.04
CA ARG A 202 -14.07 1.57 -2.25
C ARG A 202 -13.79 0.33 -1.41
N SER A 203 -12.55 -0.18 -1.45
CA SER A 203 -12.06 -1.17 -0.48
C SER A 203 -11.60 -0.47 0.81
N ASN A 204 -11.35 -1.23 1.86
CA ASN A 204 -10.82 -0.69 3.13
C ASN A 204 -9.48 0.04 2.96
N GLN A 205 -8.70 -0.30 1.96
CA GLN A 205 -7.40 0.32 1.64
C GLN A 205 -7.51 1.45 0.61
N GLY A 206 -8.70 1.89 0.24
CA GLY A 206 -8.90 2.95 -0.74
C GLY A 206 -8.72 2.51 -2.19
N THR A 207 -8.55 1.23 -2.47
CA THR A 207 -8.47 0.70 -3.83
C THR A 207 -9.86 0.48 -4.44
N CYS A 208 -9.93 0.37 -5.76
CA CYS A 208 -11.18 0.19 -6.48
C CYS A 208 -11.58 -1.28 -6.57
N VAL A 209 -12.78 -1.61 -6.12
CA VAL A 209 -13.42 -2.90 -6.34
C VAL A 209 -14.41 -2.75 -7.49
N ASN A 210 -14.13 -3.38 -8.63
CA ASN A 210 -14.96 -3.31 -9.83
C ASN A 210 -15.05 -4.69 -10.47
N GLN A 211 -16.28 -5.20 -10.62
CA GLN A 211 -16.54 -6.47 -11.29
C GLN A 211 -16.93 -6.22 -12.75
N ARG A 212 -16.39 -7.04 -13.65
CA ARG A 212 -16.64 -6.94 -15.09
C ARG A 212 -17.17 -8.26 -15.63
N PRO A 213 -18.22 -8.26 -16.45
CA PRO A 213 -18.69 -9.47 -17.12
C PRO A 213 -17.63 -10.00 -18.09
N VAL A 214 -17.47 -11.32 -18.13
CA VAL A 214 -16.58 -12.04 -19.05
C VAL A 214 -17.37 -12.73 -20.17
N VAL A 215 -18.66 -13.00 -19.90
CA VAL A 215 -19.55 -13.74 -20.80
C VAL A 215 -20.29 -12.82 -21.74
N GLU A 216 -20.68 -13.37 -22.91
CA GLU A 216 -21.48 -12.67 -23.92
C GLU A 216 -22.95 -13.14 -23.92
N HIS A 217 -23.83 -12.31 -24.48
CA HIS A 217 -25.23 -12.65 -24.63
C HIS A 217 -25.40 -13.91 -25.51
N GLY A 218 -26.18 -14.88 -25.04
CA GLY A 218 -26.45 -16.13 -25.72
C GLY A 218 -25.37 -17.22 -25.52
N GLN A 219 -24.30 -16.92 -24.77
CA GLN A 219 -23.29 -17.91 -24.39
C GLN A 219 -23.88 -18.93 -23.42
N HIS A 220 -23.57 -20.21 -23.61
CA HIS A 220 -23.87 -21.25 -22.64
C HIS A 220 -22.77 -21.30 -21.58
N VAL A 221 -23.14 -21.40 -20.30
CA VAL A 221 -22.23 -21.48 -19.17
C VAL A 221 -22.55 -22.73 -18.33
N GLU A 222 -21.51 -23.34 -17.79
CA GLU A 222 -21.63 -24.48 -16.90
C GLU A 222 -21.72 -24.05 -15.44
N ALA A 223 -22.19 -24.96 -14.57
CA ALA A 223 -22.20 -24.70 -13.12
C ALA A 223 -20.77 -24.54 -12.60
N GLY A 224 -20.51 -23.45 -11.85
CA GLY A 224 -19.18 -23.12 -11.34
C GLY A 224 -18.25 -22.40 -12.33
N GLU A 225 -18.70 -22.12 -13.54
CA GLU A 225 -17.94 -21.32 -14.51
C GLU A 225 -17.95 -19.84 -14.10
N VAL A 226 -16.81 -19.15 -14.34
CA VAL A 226 -16.66 -17.72 -14.05
C VAL A 226 -17.44 -16.90 -15.07
N ILE A 227 -18.42 -16.12 -14.62
CA ILE A 227 -19.24 -15.25 -15.45
C ILE A 227 -18.85 -13.77 -15.33
N ALA A 228 -18.20 -13.38 -14.24
CA ALA A 228 -17.65 -12.04 -14.07
C ALA A 228 -16.34 -12.06 -13.29
N ASP A 229 -15.37 -11.30 -13.77
CA ASP A 229 -14.10 -11.09 -13.09
C ASP A 229 -14.23 -9.99 -12.01
N GLY A 230 -13.51 -10.18 -10.90
CA GLY A 230 -13.37 -9.18 -9.85
C GLY A 230 -12.13 -8.29 -10.01
N PRO A 231 -11.78 -7.53 -8.97
CA PRO A 231 -10.53 -6.76 -8.95
C PRO A 231 -9.32 -7.72 -9.01
N SER A 232 -8.28 -7.33 -9.75
CA SER A 232 -7.06 -8.13 -9.93
C SER A 232 -7.30 -9.57 -10.38
N THR A 233 -8.27 -9.81 -11.24
CA THR A 233 -8.53 -11.10 -11.85
C THR A 233 -8.71 -11.00 -13.36
N CYS A 234 -8.35 -12.04 -14.08
CA CYS A 234 -8.51 -12.17 -15.51
C CYS A 234 -8.94 -13.61 -15.85
N ASN A 235 -10.17 -13.78 -16.35
CA ASN A 235 -10.77 -15.09 -16.63
C ASN A 235 -10.72 -16.07 -15.43
N GLY A 236 -10.94 -15.55 -14.23
CA GLY A 236 -10.89 -16.32 -12.98
C GLY A 236 -9.49 -16.54 -12.40
N GLU A 237 -8.43 -16.23 -13.12
CA GLU A 237 -7.06 -16.31 -12.60
C GLU A 237 -6.70 -15.01 -11.86
N ILE A 238 -5.99 -15.13 -10.74
CA ILE A 238 -5.42 -13.97 -10.03
C ILE A 238 -4.42 -13.27 -10.95
N SER A 239 -4.59 -11.97 -11.11
CA SER A 239 -3.80 -11.11 -11.98
C SER A 239 -3.42 -9.83 -11.24
N LEU A 240 -2.33 -9.90 -10.46
CA LEU A 240 -1.90 -8.81 -9.59
C LEU A 240 -1.09 -7.72 -10.32
N GLY A 241 -0.67 -7.96 -11.55
CA GLY A 241 0.21 -7.06 -12.28
C GLY A 241 0.13 -7.21 -13.80
N LYS A 242 1.24 -6.94 -14.46
CA LYS A 242 1.39 -6.94 -15.91
C LYS A 242 2.62 -7.71 -16.36
N ASN A 243 2.52 -8.38 -17.51
CA ASN A 243 3.66 -8.94 -18.19
C ASN A 243 4.36 -7.84 -19.00
N VAL A 244 5.61 -7.53 -18.69
CA VAL A 244 6.39 -6.48 -19.34
C VAL A 244 7.68 -7.03 -19.93
N LEU A 245 8.11 -6.44 -21.04
CA LEU A 245 9.37 -6.77 -21.68
C LEU A 245 10.52 -6.07 -20.95
N ILE A 246 11.38 -6.85 -20.30
CA ILE A 246 12.49 -6.32 -19.53
C ILE A 246 13.85 -6.66 -20.13
N GLY A 247 14.86 -5.85 -19.84
CA GLY A 247 16.26 -6.15 -20.10
C GLY A 247 17.11 -5.88 -18.86
N PHE A 248 18.04 -6.79 -18.56
CA PHE A 248 19.00 -6.64 -17.48
C PHE A 248 20.28 -5.98 -17.99
N MET A 249 20.35 -4.67 -17.87
CA MET A 249 21.54 -3.91 -18.23
C MET A 249 21.64 -2.64 -17.38
N THR A 250 22.85 -2.16 -17.14
CA THR A 250 23.07 -0.83 -16.57
C THR A 250 22.78 0.24 -17.63
N TRP A 251 22.11 1.31 -17.24
CA TRP A 251 21.79 2.41 -18.16
C TRP A 251 22.02 3.76 -17.51
N GLU A 252 23.11 4.43 -17.86
CA GLU A 252 23.45 5.81 -17.48
C GLU A 252 23.34 6.11 -15.96
N GLY A 253 23.39 5.10 -15.11
CA GLY A 253 23.20 5.24 -13.66
C GLY A 253 21.75 5.44 -13.21
N TYR A 254 20.79 5.53 -14.13
CA TYR A 254 19.38 5.71 -13.77
C TYR A 254 18.69 4.48 -13.20
N ASN A 255 19.33 3.34 -13.23
CA ASN A 255 18.88 2.11 -12.58
C ASN A 255 19.87 1.61 -11.50
N TYR A 256 20.66 2.51 -10.95
CA TYR A 256 21.54 2.23 -9.82
C TYR A 256 20.73 1.92 -8.55
N GLU A 257 21.18 0.97 -7.73
CA GLU A 257 20.54 0.59 -6.46
C GLU A 257 19.03 0.31 -6.58
N ASP A 258 18.65 -0.64 -7.43
CA ASP A 258 17.26 -1.07 -7.66
C ASP A 258 16.32 -0.02 -8.25
N ALA A 259 16.84 1.09 -8.70
CA ALA A 259 16.03 2.04 -9.45
C ALA A 259 15.54 1.40 -10.77
N VAL A 260 14.31 1.67 -11.12
CA VAL A 260 13.64 1.11 -12.30
C VAL A 260 13.51 2.19 -13.36
N LEU A 261 13.99 1.88 -14.56
CA LEU A 261 13.83 2.74 -15.73
C LEU A 261 12.63 2.24 -16.55
N ILE A 262 11.67 3.12 -16.80
CA ILE A 262 10.41 2.78 -17.49
C ILE A 262 10.31 3.53 -18.82
N ASN A 263 9.73 2.86 -19.82
CA ASN A 263 9.36 3.45 -21.11
C ASN A 263 8.07 4.29 -20.97
N GLU A 264 8.05 5.46 -21.57
CA GLU A 264 6.88 6.35 -21.61
C GLU A 264 5.63 5.66 -22.19
N LYS A 265 5.81 4.74 -23.12
CA LYS A 265 4.73 3.92 -23.70
C LYS A 265 3.91 3.22 -22.60
N VAL A 266 4.57 2.69 -21.58
CA VAL A 266 3.93 2.01 -20.44
C VAL A 266 2.98 2.95 -19.69
N VAL A 267 3.37 4.21 -19.55
CA VAL A 267 2.54 5.24 -18.91
C VAL A 267 1.39 5.69 -19.82
N ARG A 268 1.70 5.94 -21.08
CA ARG A 268 0.73 6.42 -22.08
C ARG A 268 -0.40 5.42 -22.31
N ASP A 269 -0.07 4.13 -22.43
CA ASP A 269 -1.01 3.06 -22.74
C ASP A 269 -1.74 2.52 -21.50
N ASP A 270 -1.69 3.23 -20.37
CA ASP A 270 -2.37 2.89 -19.09
C ASP A 270 -2.02 1.48 -18.57
N VAL A 271 -0.78 1.02 -18.77
CA VAL A 271 -0.37 -0.34 -18.38
C VAL A 271 -0.43 -0.55 -16.87
N PHE A 272 0.09 0.42 -16.08
CA PHE A 272 0.07 0.39 -14.62
C PHE A 272 -0.83 1.47 -14.01
N THR A 273 -1.90 1.81 -14.67
CA THR A 273 -2.85 2.79 -14.16
C THR A 273 -3.81 2.13 -13.17
N SER A 274 -4.03 2.78 -12.04
CA SER A 274 -4.93 2.32 -10.99
C SER A 274 -5.95 3.40 -10.62
N ILE A 275 -7.09 2.96 -10.06
CA ILE A 275 -8.13 3.85 -9.55
C ILE A 275 -8.11 3.75 -8.03
N HIS A 276 -8.04 4.91 -7.38
CA HIS A 276 -8.09 5.04 -5.92
C HIS A 276 -9.33 5.85 -5.53
N ILE A 277 -10.06 5.36 -4.54
CA ILE A 277 -11.27 6.00 -4.06
C ILE A 277 -11.07 6.38 -2.59
N GLU A 278 -11.11 7.67 -2.31
CA GLU A 278 -11.01 8.21 -0.96
C GLU A 278 -12.37 8.61 -0.42
N GLU A 279 -12.57 8.41 0.88
CA GLU A 279 -13.79 8.75 1.60
C GLU A 279 -13.56 10.01 2.44
N TYR A 280 -14.46 10.97 2.33
CA TYR A 280 -14.48 12.18 3.14
C TYR A 280 -15.83 12.27 3.82
N GLU A 281 -15.80 12.40 5.15
CA GLU A 281 -17.00 12.44 5.99
C GLU A 281 -17.10 13.78 6.70
N VAL A 282 -18.32 14.28 6.82
CA VAL A 282 -18.65 15.45 7.64
C VAL A 282 -19.90 15.16 8.43
N GLU A 283 -19.88 15.55 9.70
CA GLU A 283 -21.00 15.40 10.61
C GLU A 283 -21.58 16.78 10.97
N SER A 284 -22.90 16.85 11.06
CA SER A 284 -23.60 17.99 11.63
C SER A 284 -24.04 17.67 13.05
N ARG A 285 -23.44 18.36 14.04
CA ARG A 285 -23.64 18.10 15.47
C ARG A 285 -24.46 19.22 16.14
N ASP A 286 -25.08 18.90 17.25
CA ASP A 286 -25.68 19.90 18.12
C ASP A 286 -24.60 20.54 19.01
N THR A 287 -24.42 21.86 18.87
CA THR A 287 -23.53 22.64 19.75
C THR A 287 -24.31 23.39 20.83
N LYS A 288 -23.61 23.86 21.87
CA LYS A 288 -24.23 24.66 22.95
C LYS A 288 -24.87 25.96 22.44
N LEU A 289 -24.47 26.46 21.30
CA LEU A 289 -24.93 27.71 20.66
C LEU A 289 -26.04 27.48 19.63
N GLY A 290 -26.33 26.24 19.31
CA GLY A 290 -27.31 25.83 18.31
C GLY A 290 -26.83 24.67 17.46
N PRO A 291 -27.69 24.03 16.66
CA PRO A 291 -27.29 22.96 15.78
C PRO A 291 -26.43 23.50 14.61
N GLU A 292 -25.46 22.72 14.18
CA GLU A 292 -24.77 22.94 12.92
C GLU A 292 -25.73 22.65 11.76
N GLU A 293 -25.60 23.39 10.69
CA GLU A 293 -26.48 23.24 9.53
C GLU A 293 -25.67 22.99 8.27
N ILE A 294 -26.11 22.00 7.49
CA ILE A 294 -25.57 21.74 6.16
C ILE A 294 -26.42 22.53 5.16
N THR A 295 -25.79 23.55 4.54
CA THR A 295 -26.47 24.48 3.65
C THR A 295 -25.53 24.97 2.55
N ARG A 296 -26.14 25.41 1.43
CA ARG A 296 -25.41 26.09 0.35
C ARG A 296 -25.07 27.53 0.69
N ASP A 297 -25.77 28.13 1.64
CA ASP A 297 -25.62 29.53 2.03
C ASP A 297 -24.43 29.72 2.98
N ILE A 298 -23.23 29.78 2.42
CA ILE A 298 -21.95 29.85 3.14
C ILE A 298 -21.49 31.33 3.13
N PRO A 299 -21.13 31.93 4.29
CA PRO A 299 -20.60 33.26 4.32
C PRO A 299 -19.24 33.38 3.61
N ASN A 300 -18.99 34.53 2.97
CA ASN A 300 -17.72 34.91 2.33
C ASN A 300 -17.24 33.97 1.21
N VAL A 301 -18.14 33.24 0.56
CA VAL A 301 -17.84 32.35 -0.56
C VAL A 301 -18.54 32.85 -1.82
N GLY A 302 -17.80 32.97 -2.93
CA GLY A 302 -18.34 33.36 -4.23
C GLY A 302 -19.17 32.25 -4.88
N GLU A 303 -20.12 32.62 -5.78
CA GLU A 303 -20.97 31.65 -6.47
C GLU A 303 -20.20 30.65 -7.33
N ASP A 304 -19.04 31.02 -7.83
CA ASP A 304 -18.19 30.14 -8.63
C ASP A 304 -17.71 28.92 -7.84
N ALA A 305 -17.45 29.06 -6.53
CA ALA A 305 -17.09 27.96 -5.65
C ALA A 305 -18.30 27.08 -5.26
N LEU A 306 -19.52 27.58 -5.43
CA LEU A 306 -20.77 26.89 -5.09
C LEU A 306 -21.44 26.22 -6.31
N LYS A 307 -20.89 26.35 -7.50
CA LYS A 307 -21.49 25.85 -8.76
C LYS A 307 -21.82 24.36 -8.76
N ASP A 308 -20.97 23.56 -8.11
CA ASP A 308 -21.06 22.09 -8.08
C ASP A 308 -21.88 21.56 -6.89
N LEU A 309 -22.37 22.44 -6.02
CA LEU A 309 -23.22 22.10 -4.89
C LEU A 309 -24.70 22.10 -5.29
N ASP A 310 -25.47 21.17 -4.74
CA ASP A 310 -26.93 21.13 -4.86
C ASP A 310 -27.60 22.17 -3.93
N GLU A 311 -28.93 22.20 -3.93
CA GLU A 311 -29.71 23.12 -3.07
C GLU A 311 -29.50 22.86 -1.57
N ARG A 312 -29.06 21.66 -1.19
CA ARG A 312 -28.77 21.28 0.18
C ARG A 312 -27.34 21.62 0.60
N GLY A 313 -26.49 22.08 -0.33
CA GLY A 313 -25.09 22.35 -0.06
C GLY A 313 -24.17 21.12 -0.17
N ILE A 314 -24.65 20.02 -0.76
CA ILE A 314 -23.89 18.79 -0.99
C ILE A 314 -23.47 18.74 -2.44
N ILE A 315 -22.21 18.30 -2.70
CA ILE A 315 -21.69 18.17 -4.05
C ILE A 315 -22.45 17.09 -4.83
N HIS A 316 -22.67 17.33 -6.13
CA HIS A 316 -23.33 16.33 -6.98
C HIS A 316 -22.35 15.28 -7.51
N ILE A 317 -22.86 14.08 -7.78
CA ILE A 317 -22.10 12.98 -8.36
C ILE A 317 -21.65 13.34 -9.78
N GLY A 318 -20.40 13.06 -10.11
CA GLY A 318 -19.79 13.37 -11.40
C GLY A 318 -19.05 14.71 -11.46
N ALA A 319 -19.09 15.51 -10.40
CA ALA A 319 -18.34 16.76 -10.32
C ALA A 319 -16.83 16.50 -10.26
N GLU A 320 -16.06 17.26 -11.03
CA GLU A 320 -14.60 17.27 -10.94
C GLU A 320 -14.16 18.23 -9.85
N VAL A 321 -13.39 17.75 -8.89
CA VAL A 321 -12.94 18.52 -7.73
C VAL A 321 -11.43 18.62 -7.68
N ARG A 322 -10.95 19.73 -7.15
CA ARG A 322 -9.53 20.03 -6.90
C ARG A 322 -9.33 20.43 -5.45
N SER A 323 -8.08 20.50 -5.04
CA SER A 323 -7.73 20.98 -3.70
C SER A 323 -8.35 22.33 -3.39
N GLY A 324 -9.02 22.42 -2.23
CA GLY A 324 -9.71 23.62 -1.76
C GLY A 324 -11.17 23.77 -2.19
N ASP A 325 -11.68 22.94 -3.11
CA ASP A 325 -13.10 22.95 -3.50
C ASP A 325 -13.98 22.46 -2.35
N ILE A 326 -15.19 23.02 -2.23
CA ILE A 326 -16.14 22.67 -1.20
C ILE A 326 -16.89 21.38 -1.60
N LEU A 327 -16.82 20.37 -0.72
CA LEU A 327 -17.58 19.12 -0.89
C LEU A 327 -18.95 19.20 -0.24
N VAL A 328 -19.02 19.70 0.98
CA VAL A 328 -20.25 19.85 1.75
C VAL A 328 -20.21 21.21 2.45
N GLY A 329 -21.18 22.05 2.18
CA GLY A 329 -21.31 23.34 2.84
C GLY A 329 -21.90 23.17 4.24
N LYS A 330 -21.13 23.51 5.26
CA LYS A 330 -21.54 23.47 6.68
C LYS A 330 -21.29 24.81 7.35
N VAL A 331 -22.20 25.26 8.16
CA VAL A 331 -22.06 26.47 8.97
C VAL A 331 -22.31 26.15 10.45
N THR A 332 -21.50 26.74 11.30
CA THR A 332 -21.57 26.57 12.75
C THR A 332 -21.93 27.90 13.40
N PRO A 333 -22.88 27.96 14.35
CA PRO A 333 -23.22 29.19 15.08
C PRO A 333 -22.03 29.76 15.87
N LYS A 334 -21.80 31.07 15.79
CA LYS A 334 -20.77 31.79 16.56
C LYS A 334 -21.30 32.26 17.91
N GLY A 335 -20.46 32.25 18.95
CA GLY A 335 -20.72 32.89 20.24
C GLY A 335 -20.51 34.42 20.20
N GLU A 336 -21.18 35.15 21.08
CA GLU A 336 -21.05 36.63 21.15
C GLU A 336 -19.64 37.10 21.47
N THR A 337 -18.80 36.28 22.05
CA THR A 337 -17.41 36.58 22.44
C THR A 337 -16.40 36.49 21.31
N GLU A 338 -16.77 35.85 20.20
CA GLU A 338 -15.86 35.61 19.06
C GLU A 338 -15.99 36.65 17.92
N LEU A 339 -16.82 37.66 18.11
CA LEU A 339 -16.96 38.75 17.13
C LEU A 339 -15.71 39.62 17.08
N THR A 340 -15.08 39.75 15.93
CA THR A 340 -14.00 40.71 15.72
C THR A 340 -14.48 42.15 15.97
N ALA A 341 -13.58 43.08 16.30
CA ALA A 341 -13.94 44.47 16.50
C ALA A 341 -14.63 45.12 15.29
N GLU A 342 -14.26 44.67 14.09
CA GLU A 342 -14.84 45.12 12.82
C GLU A 342 -16.24 44.58 12.62
N GLU A 343 -16.49 43.31 12.93
CA GLU A 343 -17.82 42.71 12.88
C GLU A 343 -18.78 43.34 13.88
N ARG A 344 -18.29 43.70 15.10
CA ARG A 344 -19.08 44.48 16.05
C ARG A 344 -19.43 45.87 15.52
N LEU A 345 -18.51 46.53 14.83
CA LEU A 345 -18.70 47.83 14.21
C LEU A 345 -19.70 47.72 13.03
N LEU A 346 -19.55 46.73 12.18
CA LEU A 346 -20.48 46.45 11.06
C LEU A 346 -21.87 46.12 11.57
N ARG A 347 -22.01 45.36 12.64
CA ARG A 347 -23.29 45.07 13.32
C ARG A 347 -23.95 46.31 13.87
N ALA A 348 -23.13 47.22 14.44
CA ALA A 348 -23.63 48.51 14.96
C ALA A 348 -24.08 49.49 13.87
N ILE A 349 -23.44 49.44 12.67
CA ILE A 349 -23.70 50.37 11.58
C ILE A 349 -24.84 49.88 10.64
N PHE A 350 -24.85 48.57 10.31
CA PHE A 350 -25.73 47.98 9.29
C PHE A 350 -26.89 47.15 9.86
N GLY A 351 -27.01 47.04 11.22
CA GLY A 351 -28.04 46.21 11.85
C GLY A 351 -27.87 44.73 11.50
N GLU A 352 -28.74 43.86 11.98
CA GLU A 352 -28.73 42.38 11.99
C GLU A 352 -28.27 41.58 10.73
N LYS A 353 -27.55 42.16 9.79
CA LYS A 353 -27.08 41.48 8.57
C LYS A 353 -25.69 40.82 8.66
N ALA A 354 -24.98 40.96 9.78
CA ALA A 354 -23.81 40.14 10.03
C ALA A 354 -24.30 38.75 10.47
N ARG A 355 -24.12 37.75 9.63
CA ARG A 355 -24.53 36.37 9.93
C ARG A 355 -23.77 35.87 11.16
N GLU A 356 -24.54 35.31 12.10
CA GLU A 356 -24.02 34.72 13.36
C GLU A 356 -23.41 33.34 13.15
N VAL A 357 -22.88 33.03 11.96
CA VAL A 357 -22.39 31.70 11.61
C VAL A 357 -20.97 31.76 11.05
N ARG A 358 -20.19 30.73 11.35
CA ARG A 358 -18.84 30.51 10.85
C ARG A 358 -18.89 29.42 9.77
N ASP A 359 -18.07 29.56 8.72
CA ASP A 359 -17.88 28.54 7.71
C ASP A 359 -17.02 27.40 8.28
N THR A 360 -17.60 26.19 8.36
CA THR A 360 -16.94 24.95 8.75
C THR A 360 -17.13 23.87 7.66
N SER A 361 -17.24 24.28 6.41
CA SER A 361 -17.50 23.41 5.29
C SER A 361 -16.37 22.40 5.09
N LEU A 362 -16.74 21.17 4.69
CA LEU A 362 -15.77 20.17 4.27
C LEU A 362 -15.19 20.57 2.91
N ARG A 363 -13.87 20.72 2.86
CA ARG A 363 -13.14 21.04 1.63
C ARG A 363 -12.23 19.88 1.24
N VAL A 364 -11.91 19.80 -0.04
CA VAL A 364 -10.93 18.82 -0.55
C VAL A 364 -9.55 19.14 0.07
N PRO A 365 -8.89 18.19 0.75
CA PRO A 365 -7.57 18.40 1.33
C PRO A 365 -6.52 18.80 0.31
N HIS A 366 -5.45 19.42 0.77
CA HIS A 366 -4.33 19.83 -0.08
C HIS A 366 -3.68 18.62 -0.77
N GLY A 367 -3.49 18.71 -2.09
CA GLY A 367 -2.89 17.65 -2.91
C GLY A 367 -3.85 16.57 -3.37
N GLU A 368 -5.14 16.64 -2.99
CA GLU A 368 -6.17 15.71 -3.43
C GLU A 368 -6.98 16.30 -4.59
N TYR A 369 -7.38 15.44 -5.51
CA TYR A 369 -8.22 15.80 -6.66
C TYR A 369 -8.96 14.56 -7.16
N GLY A 370 -9.95 14.72 -7.98
CA GLY A 370 -10.64 13.59 -8.60
C GLY A 370 -12.05 13.91 -9.04
N ILE A 371 -12.85 12.86 -9.19
CA ILE A 371 -14.25 12.92 -9.60
C ILE A 371 -15.10 12.30 -8.48
N ILE A 372 -16.20 12.94 -8.14
CA ILE A 372 -17.17 12.40 -7.18
C ILE A 372 -17.90 11.22 -7.82
N VAL A 373 -17.74 10.04 -7.22
CA VAL A 373 -18.37 8.79 -7.71
C VAL A 373 -19.61 8.42 -6.94
N ASP A 374 -19.69 8.77 -5.66
CA ASP A 374 -20.86 8.50 -4.81
C ASP A 374 -20.94 9.52 -3.67
N VAL A 375 -22.16 9.76 -3.19
CA VAL A 375 -22.45 10.59 -2.03
C VAL A 375 -23.53 9.90 -1.22
N LYS A 376 -23.25 9.63 0.06
CA LYS A 376 -24.20 9.01 0.99
C LYS A 376 -24.58 10.00 2.07
N VAL A 377 -25.87 10.14 2.29
CA VAL A 377 -26.43 11.03 3.30
C VAL A 377 -27.19 10.19 4.32
N PHE A 378 -26.79 10.28 5.58
CA PHE A 378 -27.43 9.63 6.70
C PHE A 378 -28.08 10.70 7.57
N THR A 379 -29.35 10.52 7.87
CA THR A 379 -30.10 11.46 8.71
C THR A 379 -30.79 10.72 9.83
N ARG A 380 -30.94 11.38 10.98
CA ARG A 380 -31.69 10.81 12.10
C ARG A 380 -33.16 10.54 11.77
N GLU A 381 -33.73 11.31 10.84
CA GLU A 381 -35.11 11.11 10.37
C GLU A 381 -35.30 9.81 9.61
N ASN A 382 -34.29 9.31 8.94
CA ASN A 382 -34.30 8.04 8.21
C ASN A 382 -34.04 6.82 9.12
N CYS A 383 -34.04 7.01 10.44
CA CYS A 383 -33.78 5.97 11.43
C CYS A 383 -32.38 5.37 11.36
N ASP A 384 -31.40 6.11 10.83
CA ASP A 384 -30.01 5.69 10.83
C ASP A 384 -29.44 5.74 12.26
N GLU A 385 -28.62 4.77 12.64
CA GLU A 385 -27.92 4.74 13.92
C GLU A 385 -26.76 5.75 13.85
N LEU A 386 -27.00 6.95 14.33
CA LEU A 386 -25.99 8.00 14.43
C LEU A 386 -25.48 8.15 15.87
N SER A 387 -24.26 8.64 16.01
CA SER A 387 -23.68 8.94 17.31
C SER A 387 -24.54 9.95 18.08
N PRO A 388 -24.57 9.92 19.43
CA PRO A 388 -25.32 10.89 20.22
C PRO A 388 -24.92 12.33 19.88
N GLY A 389 -25.92 13.20 19.64
CA GLY A 389 -25.69 14.61 19.28
C GLY A 389 -25.42 14.88 17.80
N VAL A 390 -25.32 13.86 16.96
CA VAL A 390 -25.18 13.99 15.50
C VAL A 390 -26.54 13.96 14.84
N ASN A 391 -26.84 14.94 13.99
CA ASN A 391 -28.12 15.04 13.27
C ASN A 391 -28.05 14.51 11.85
N MET A 392 -26.91 14.71 11.18
CA MET A 392 -26.71 14.34 9.80
C MET A 392 -25.25 14.01 9.54
N VAL A 393 -24.99 12.97 8.74
CA VAL A 393 -23.64 12.59 8.29
C VAL A 393 -23.67 12.53 6.76
N VAL A 394 -22.70 13.15 6.13
CA VAL A 394 -22.50 13.11 4.68
C VAL A 394 -21.15 12.52 4.38
N ARG A 395 -21.14 11.47 3.56
CA ARG A 395 -19.93 10.82 3.05
C ARG A 395 -19.79 11.04 1.57
N CYS A 396 -18.69 11.63 1.16
CA CYS A 396 -18.35 11.84 -0.25
C CYS A 396 -17.22 10.92 -0.66
N TYR A 397 -17.34 10.29 -1.82
CA TYR A 397 -16.32 9.40 -2.37
C TYR A 397 -15.70 10.04 -3.60
N ILE A 398 -14.38 10.25 -3.56
CA ILE A 398 -13.61 10.86 -4.65
C ILE A 398 -12.74 9.78 -5.28
N ALA A 399 -12.90 9.57 -6.59
CA ALA A 399 -12.06 8.65 -7.36
C ALA A 399 -10.95 9.41 -8.08
N GLN A 400 -9.74 8.88 -7.98
CA GLN A 400 -8.55 9.35 -8.68
C GLN A 400 -8.05 8.27 -9.61
N LYS A 401 -7.68 8.64 -10.83
CA LYS A 401 -6.97 7.78 -11.77
C LYS A 401 -5.48 8.09 -11.68
N ARG A 402 -4.70 7.19 -11.10
CA ARG A 402 -3.27 7.36 -10.90
C ARG A 402 -2.48 6.52 -11.89
N LYS A 403 -1.72 7.18 -12.76
CA LYS A 403 -0.73 6.55 -13.63
C LYS A 403 0.56 6.32 -12.86
N ILE A 404 1.39 5.40 -13.37
CA ILE A 404 2.71 5.19 -12.81
C ILE A 404 3.56 6.46 -12.97
N SER A 405 4.22 6.89 -11.92
CA SER A 405 5.05 8.09 -11.89
C SER A 405 6.41 7.82 -11.26
N VAL A 406 7.33 8.75 -11.43
CA VAL A 406 8.64 8.69 -10.77
C VAL A 406 8.45 8.70 -9.25
N GLY A 407 9.13 7.79 -8.56
CA GLY A 407 9.01 7.60 -7.12
C GLY A 407 8.04 6.50 -6.69
N ASP A 408 7.23 5.96 -7.59
CA ASP A 408 6.34 4.84 -7.29
C ASP A 408 7.13 3.54 -7.15
N LYS A 409 6.75 2.71 -6.18
CA LYS A 409 7.39 1.42 -5.90
C LYS A 409 6.78 0.33 -6.76
N MET A 410 7.65 -0.42 -7.42
CA MET A 410 7.29 -1.60 -8.21
C MET A 410 8.07 -2.81 -7.76
N ALA A 411 7.54 -3.99 -8.00
CA ALA A 411 8.21 -5.24 -7.63
C ALA A 411 7.86 -6.38 -8.58
N GLY A 412 8.74 -7.38 -8.65
CA GLY A 412 8.39 -8.70 -9.17
C GLY A 412 7.92 -9.62 -8.05
N ARG A 413 7.77 -10.91 -8.37
CA ARG A 413 7.35 -11.95 -7.41
C ARG A 413 8.50 -12.57 -6.61
N HIS A 414 9.74 -12.23 -6.93
CA HIS A 414 10.97 -12.85 -6.40
C HIS A 414 11.68 -11.99 -5.35
N GLY A 415 10.97 -11.07 -4.71
CA GLY A 415 11.56 -10.14 -3.75
C GLY A 415 12.40 -9.03 -4.38
N ASN A 416 12.39 -8.88 -5.69
CA ASN A 416 13.02 -7.80 -6.42
C ASN A 416 12.12 -6.56 -6.38
N LYS A 417 12.43 -5.63 -5.53
CA LYS A 417 11.73 -4.34 -5.36
C LYS A 417 12.55 -3.20 -5.95
N GLY A 418 11.87 -2.21 -6.48
CA GLY A 418 12.54 -1.02 -7.00
C GLY A 418 11.62 0.17 -7.09
N VAL A 419 12.22 1.36 -7.16
CA VAL A 419 11.52 2.63 -7.28
C VAL A 419 11.74 3.19 -8.68
N VAL A 420 10.71 3.70 -9.31
CA VAL A 420 10.80 4.34 -10.62
C VAL A 420 11.68 5.58 -10.53
N SER A 421 12.82 5.57 -11.22
CA SER A 421 13.77 6.68 -11.24
C SER A 421 13.50 7.66 -12.36
N ARG A 422 13.20 7.15 -13.54
CA ARG A 422 12.97 7.96 -14.73
C ARG A 422 12.01 7.26 -15.70
N ILE A 423 11.23 8.07 -16.40
CA ILE A 423 10.39 7.66 -17.52
C ILE A 423 11.04 8.23 -18.77
N LEU A 424 11.51 7.35 -19.67
CA LEU A 424 12.16 7.72 -20.91
C LEU A 424 11.19 7.70 -22.08
N PRO A 425 11.35 8.61 -23.06
CA PRO A 425 10.70 8.52 -24.35
C PRO A 425 11.03 7.17 -25.03
N SER A 426 10.09 6.62 -25.80
CA SER A 426 10.28 5.34 -26.47
C SER A 426 11.47 5.32 -27.43
N GLU A 427 11.80 6.48 -27.99
CA GLU A 427 12.92 6.67 -28.93
C GLU A 427 14.27 6.49 -28.25
N ASP A 428 14.39 6.84 -26.96
CA ASP A 428 15.64 6.79 -26.22
C ASP A 428 15.87 5.44 -25.54
N MET A 429 14.84 4.60 -25.49
CA MET A 429 14.92 3.27 -24.88
C MET A 429 15.76 2.30 -25.72
N PRO A 430 16.52 1.41 -25.08
CA PRO A 430 17.10 0.26 -25.77
C PRO A 430 16.05 -0.54 -26.51
N PHE A 431 16.35 -1.01 -27.71
CA PHE A 431 15.39 -1.75 -28.53
C PHE A 431 15.97 -3.06 -29.11
N LEU A 432 15.07 -3.98 -29.39
CA LEU A 432 15.36 -5.27 -30.00
C LEU A 432 15.66 -5.14 -31.51
N PRO A 433 16.29 -6.14 -32.15
CA PRO A 433 16.52 -6.16 -33.60
C PRO A 433 15.25 -6.03 -34.45
N ASP A 434 14.08 -6.35 -33.90
CA ASP A 434 12.77 -6.19 -34.55
C ASP A 434 12.20 -4.76 -34.41
N GLY A 435 12.92 -3.84 -33.75
CA GLY A 435 12.53 -2.44 -33.54
C GLY A 435 11.63 -2.19 -32.32
N ARG A 436 11.29 -3.21 -31.55
CA ARG A 436 10.49 -3.02 -30.32
C ARG A 436 11.38 -2.49 -29.18
N PRO A 437 11.03 -1.35 -28.57
CA PRO A 437 11.73 -0.87 -27.40
C PRO A 437 11.42 -1.73 -26.18
N LEU A 438 12.34 -1.78 -25.21
CA LEU A 438 12.09 -2.38 -23.91
C LEU A 438 11.05 -1.56 -23.13
N ASP A 439 10.27 -2.22 -22.32
CA ASP A 439 9.32 -1.57 -21.41
C ASP A 439 9.99 -1.12 -20.11
N ILE A 440 10.88 -1.95 -19.56
CA ILE A 440 11.60 -1.71 -18.32
C ILE A 440 13.06 -2.15 -18.45
N VAL A 441 13.97 -1.39 -17.85
CA VAL A 441 15.40 -1.73 -17.75
C VAL A 441 15.78 -1.87 -16.29
N LEU A 442 16.31 -3.04 -15.92
CA LEU A 442 16.69 -3.39 -14.56
C LEU A 442 18.21 -3.51 -14.43
N ASN A 443 18.73 -3.20 -13.24
CA ASN A 443 20.14 -3.35 -12.93
C ASN A 443 20.48 -4.84 -12.69
N PRO A 444 21.41 -5.43 -13.42
CA PRO A 444 21.81 -6.82 -13.21
C PRO A 444 22.53 -7.06 -11.87
N LEU A 445 23.13 -6.03 -11.26
CA LEU A 445 23.78 -6.14 -9.94
C LEU A 445 22.81 -6.47 -8.81
N GLY A 446 21.52 -6.23 -9.00
CA GLY A 446 20.48 -6.59 -8.03
C GLY A 446 20.17 -8.09 -7.93
N VAL A 447 20.76 -8.94 -8.78
CA VAL A 447 20.46 -10.39 -8.80
C VAL A 447 21.46 -11.22 -8.00
N PRO A 448 22.80 -11.11 -8.17
CA PRO A 448 23.76 -12.08 -7.60
C PRO A 448 23.78 -12.08 -6.08
N SER A 449 23.86 -10.91 -5.44
CA SER A 449 23.95 -10.77 -3.99
C SER A 449 22.69 -11.23 -3.26
N ARG A 450 21.53 -11.17 -3.92
CA ARG A 450 20.23 -11.51 -3.35
C ARG A 450 19.83 -12.96 -3.57
N MET A 451 20.55 -13.69 -4.39
CA MET A 451 20.33 -15.13 -4.63
C MET A 451 18.89 -15.48 -5.05
N ASN A 452 18.23 -14.59 -5.77
CA ASN A 452 16.86 -14.79 -6.31
C ASN A 452 16.91 -15.08 -7.81
N ILE A 453 17.61 -16.15 -8.19
CA ILE A 453 17.80 -16.53 -9.59
C ILE A 453 16.49 -16.92 -10.32
N GLY A 454 15.45 -17.25 -9.57
CA GLY A 454 14.12 -17.56 -10.12
C GLY A 454 13.57 -16.47 -11.01
N GLN A 455 13.90 -15.19 -10.76
CA GLN A 455 13.51 -14.09 -11.64
C GLN A 455 14.13 -14.19 -13.04
N VAL A 456 15.37 -14.64 -13.15
CA VAL A 456 16.05 -14.83 -14.45
C VAL A 456 15.43 -16.02 -15.20
N LEU A 457 15.15 -17.11 -14.49
CA LEU A 457 14.45 -18.27 -15.06
C LEU A 457 13.05 -17.89 -15.56
N GLU A 458 12.31 -17.07 -14.79
CA GLU A 458 11.01 -16.52 -15.23
C GLU A 458 11.14 -15.71 -16.51
N VAL A 459 12.13 -14.84 -16.61
CA VAL A 459 12.37 -13.98 -17.79
C VAL A 459 12.67 -14.82 -19.02
N HIS A 460 13.52 -15.82 -18.92
CA HIS A 460 13.86 -16.71 -20.02
C HIS A 460 12.65 -17.52 -20.48
N LEU A 461 11.94 -18.14 -19.53
CA LEU A 461 10.75 -18.94 -19.83
C LEU A 461 9.62 -18.08 -20.40
N GLY A 462 9.43 -16.88 -19.84
CA GLY A 462 8.45 -15.91 -20.35
C GLY A 462 8.76 -15.45 -21.77
N TYR A 463 10.03 -15.29 -22.12
CA TYR A 463 10.44 -14.92 -23.47
C TYR A 463 10.13 -16.03 -24.50
N ALA A 464 10.43 -17.28 -24.14
CA ALA A 464 10.10 -18.43 -24.96
C ALA A 464 8.58 -18.61 -25.11
N ALA A 465 7.84 -18.58 -24.00
CA ALA A 465 6.39 -18.78 -23.97
C ALA A 465 5.63 -17.70 -24.76
N ALA A 466 6.03 -16.45 -24.63
CA ALA A 466 5.44 -15.35 -25.40
C ALA A 466 5.69 -15.46 -26.90
N ALA A 467 6.88 -15.94 -27.32
CA ALA A 467 7.20 -16.16 -28.73
C ALA A 467 6.42 -17.35 -29.33
N LEU A 468 6.17 -18.39 -28.54
CA LEU A 468 5.41 -19.59 -28.96
C LEU A 468 3.90 -19.45 -28.78
N GLY A 469 3.44 -18.40 -28.03
CA GLY A 469 2.01 -18.07 -27.89
C GLY A 469 1.24 -18.91 -26.89
N PHE A 470 1.88 -19.45 -25.85
CA PHE A 470 1.22 -20.19 -24.78
C PHE A 470 1.60 -19.66 -23.38
N LYS A 471 0.82 -20.03 -22.38
CA LYS A 471 1.13 -19.80 -20.95
C LYS A 471 1.75 -21.06 -20.36
N VAL A 472 2.65 -20.88 -19.40
CA VAL A 472 3.35 -21.96 -18.71
C VAL A 472 2.90 -22.01 -17.25
N MET A 473 2.62 -23.21 -16.76
CA MET A 473 2.40 -23.48 -15.35
C MET A 473 3.60 -24.27 -14.82
N THR A 474 4.34 -23.64 -13.88
CA THR A 474 5.48 -24.25 -13.19
C THR A 474 5.15 -24.39 -11.71
N PRO A 475 4.58 -25.54 -11.28
CA PRO A 475 4.23 -25.76 -9.90
C PRO A 475 5.44 -25.61 -8.98
N VAL A 476 5.23 -25.12 -7.75
CA VAL A 476 6.27 -25.00 -6.73
C VAL A 476 6.84 -26.39 -6.40
N PHE A 477 8.16 -26.51 -6.37
CA PHE A 477 8.94 -27.74 -6.16
C PHE A 477 8.81 -28.82 -7.25
N ASP A 478 8.12 -28.52 -8.34
CA ASP A 478 7.97 -29.38 -9.51
C ASP A 478 7.94 -28.51 -10.78
N GLY A 479 8.89 -27.56 -10.85
CA GLY A 479 8.99 -26.59 -11.92
C GLY A 479 9.82 -27.07 -13.11
N ALA A 480 9.89 -26.24 -14.16
CA ALA A 480 10.70 -26.47 -15.33
C ALA A 480 12.20 -26.47 -14.97
N HIS A 481 12.95 -27.40 -15.58
CA HIS A 481 14.40 -27.44 -15.43
C HIS A 481 15.10 -26.53 -16.45
N GLU A 482 16.36 -26.17 -16.18
CA GLU A 482 17.14 -25.30 -17.07
C GLU A 482 17.20 -25.82 -18.51
N GLY A 483 17.36 -27.15 -18.67
CA GLY A 483 17.38 -27.79 -19.99
C GLY A 483 16.08 -27.59 -20.77
N ASP A 484 14.94 -27.72 -20.12
CA ASP A 484 13.62 -27.52 -20.73
C ASP A 484 13.45 -26.08 -21.21
N ILE A 485 13.91 -25.11 -20.43
CA ILE A 485 13.86 -23.67 -20.78
C ILE A 485 14.75 -23.39 -21.99
N GLN A 486 15.97 -23.96 -22.03
CA GLN A 486 16.89 -23.80 -23.15
C GLN A 486 16.33 -24.40 -24.44
N ASP A 487 15.71 -25.56 -24.37
CA ASP A 487 15.08 -26.23 -25.53
C ASP A 487 13.86 -25.46 -26.03
N LEU A 488 13.06 -24.86 -25.15
CA LEU A 488 11.96 -23.98 -25.52
C LEU A 488 12.43 -22.67 -26.19
N LEU A 489 13.55 -22.10 -25.71
CA LEU A 489 14.17 -20.92 -26.35
C LEU A 489 14.63 -21.25 -27.76
N GLU A 490 15.24 -22.42 -27.99
CA GLU A 490 15.66 -22.87 -29.30
C GLU A 490 14.47 -23.12 -30.25
N GLN A 491 13.39 -23.72 -29.74
CA GLN A 491 12.12 -23.88 -30.49
C GLN A 491 11.49 -22.54 -30.88
N ALA A 492 11.63 -21.53 -30.00
CA ALA A 492 11.18 -20.17 -30.27
C ALA A 492 12.08 -19.38 -31.24
N GLY A 493 13.15 -20.01 -31.77
CA GLY A 493 14.12 -19.37 -32.67
C GLY A 493 14.99 -18.30 -31.94
N LYS A 494 15.16 -18.44 -30.64
CA LYS A 494 16.00 -17.58 -29.81
C LYS A 494 17.31 -18.30 -29.46
N ARG A 495 18.30 -17.54 -28.97
CA ARG A 495 19.54 -18.14 -28.50
C ARG A 495 19.27 -18.94 -27.22
N ARG A 496 19.95 -20.07 -27.06
CA ARG A 496 19.84 -20.94 -25.89
C ARG A 496 20.18 -20.25 -24.60
N ASP A 497 21.06 -19.25 -24.63
CA ASP A 497 21.48 -18.45 -23.47
C ASP A 497 20.46 -17.35 -23.08
N GLY A 498 19.37 -17.19 -23.81
CA GLY A 498 18.34 -16.18 -23.58
C GLY A 498 18.80 -14.73 -23.79
N LYS A 499 20.00 -14.52 -24.30
CA LYS A 499 20.55 -13.20 -24.55
C LYS A 499 20.26 -12.71 -25.95
N THR A 500 20.03 -11.41 -26.08
CA THR A 500 19.73 -10.74 -27.37
C THR A 500 20.61 -9.51 -27.50
N VAL A 501 21.04 -9.23 -28.72
CA VAL A 501 21.75 -7.98 -29.01
C VAL A 501 20.73 -6.84 -29.00
N LEU A 502 20.98 -5.84 -28.17
CA LEU A 502 20.16 -4.64 -28.10
C LEU A 502 20.88 -3.47 -28.80
N TYR A 503 20.10 -2.51 -29.22
CA TYR A 503 20.57 -1.28 -29.85
C TYR A 503 20.21 -0.07 -28.96
N ASP A 504 21.11 0.91 -28.89
CA ASP A 504 20.85 2.15 -28.16
C ASP A 504 19.86 3.01 -28.96
N GLY A 505 18.75 3.39 -28.34
CA GLY A 505 17.72 4.23 -28.98
C GLY A 505 18.21 5.61 -29.39
N ARG A 506 19.24 6.14 -28.74
CA ARG A 506 19.78 7.49 -29.02
C ARG A 506 20.78 7.50 -30.17
N THR A 507 21.62 6.49 -30.26
CA THR A 507 22.70 6.42 -31.28
C THR A 507 22.35 5.46 -32.44
N GLY A 508 21.49 4.49 -32.20
CA GLY A 508 21.19 3.42 -33.13
C GLY A 508 22.28 2.35 -33.22
N GLU A 509 23.33 2.42 -32.41
CA GLU A 509 24.43 1.47 -32.39
C GLU A 509 24.10 0.26 -31.50
N ALA A 510 24.66 -0.90 -31.84
CA ALA A 510 24.51 -2.08 -31.00
C ALA A 510 25.36 -1.95 -29.72
N PHE A 511 24.85 -2.45 -28.61
CA PHE A 511 25.64 -2.59 -27.39
C PHE A 511 26.72 -3.68 -27.56
N ASP A 512 27.86 -3.50 -26.90
CA ASP A 512 29.03 -4.38 -27.02
C ASP A 512 28.73 -5.83 -26.62
N ASN A 513 27.89 -6.03 -25.61
CA ASN A 513 27.55 -7.34 -25.08
C ASN A 513 26.06 -7.66 -25.25
N PRO A 514 25.70 -8.91 -25.55
CA PRO A 514 24.32 -9.33 -25.58
C PRO A 514 23.69 -9.27 -24.17
N VAL A 515 22.43 -8.87 -24.10
CA VAL A 515 21.68 -8.61 -22.88
C VAL A 515 20.62 -9.68 -22.67
N THR A 516 20.40 -10.09 -21.42
CA THR A 516 19.28 -10.95 -21.05
C THR A 516 17.98 -10.15 -21.18
N VAL A 517 17.10 -10.58 -22.08
CA VAL A 517 15.82 -9.94 -22.38
C VAL A 517 14.71 -10.99 -22.29
N GLY A 518 13.56 -10.60 -21.77
CA GLY A 518 12.37 -11.45 -21.76
C GLY A 518 11.21 -10.81 -21.03
N TYR A 519 10.18 -11.59 -20.76
CA TYR A 519 8.99 -11.12 -20.07
C TYR A 519 9.05 -11.48 -18.60
N MET A 520 8.81 -10.48 -17.75
CA MET A 520 8.65 -10.63 -16.31
C MET A 520 7.31 -10.06 -15.88
N TYR A 521 6.74 -10.66 -14.85
CA TYR A 521 5.51 -10.20 -14.25
C TYR A 521 5.80 -9.15 -13.17
N PHE A 522 5.39 -7.90 -13.40
CA PHE A 522 5.61 -6.77 -12.52
C PHE A 522 4.33 -6.33 -11.83
N LEU A 523 4.46 -5.98 -10.55
CA LEU A 523 3.41 -5.50 -9.67
C LEU A 523 3.65 -4.01 -9.36
N LYS A 524 2.57 -3.22 -9.35
CA LYS A 524 2.56 -1.87 -8.77
C LYS A 524 2.16 -2.00 -7.31
N LEU A 525 3.00 -1.54 -6.40
CA LEU A 525 2.73 -1.62 -4.96
C LEU A 525 1.95 -0.41 -4.44
N HIS A 526 1.31 -0.55 -3.30
CA HIS A 526 0.50 0.49 -2.66
C HIS A 526 1.34 1.61 -1.98
N HIS A 527 2.62 1.69 -2.31
CA HIS A 527 3.54 2.75 -1.89
C HIS A 527 3.73 3.76 -3.01
N LEU A 528 2.71 4.60 -3.21
CA LEU A 528 2.69 5.62 -4.25
C LEU A 528 3.25 6.94 -3.73
N VAL A 529 4.03 7.63 -4.56
CA VAL A 529 4.67 8.90 -4.18
C VAL A 529 3.65 9.98 -3.81
N ASP A 530 2.49 10.01 -4.47
CA ASP A 530 1.46 11.02 -4.22
C ASP A 530 0.89 10.94 -2.80
N ASP A 531 0.87 9.77 -2.20
CA ASP A 531 0.42 9.57 -0.83
C ASP A 531 1.49 9.97 0.21
N LYS A 532 2.76 10.03 -0.19
CA LYS A 532 3.91 10.27 0.70
C LYS A 532 4.50 11.67 0.56
N ILE A 533 4.37 12.31 -0.60
CA ILE A 533 4.90 13.65 -0.83
C ILE A 533 4.16 14.67 0.04
N HIS A 534 4.92 15.44 0.80
CA HIS A 534 4.38 16.41 1.73
C HIS A 534 5.34 17.57 1.92
N ALA A 535 4.79 18.78 2.04
CA ALA A 535 5.53 19.99 2.38
C ALA A 535 4.66 20.86 3.29
N ARG A 536 5.33 21.63 4.15
CA ARG A 536 4.68 22.55 5.08
C ARG A 536 5.47 23.84 5.17
N SER A 537 4.78 24.98 5.16
CA SER A 537 5.34 26.27 5.59
C SER A 537 4.87 26.60 7.01
N THR A 538 3.57 26.74 7.21
CA THR A 538 2.89 26.97 8.49
C THR A 538 1.72 26.01 8.59
N GLY A 539 1.30 25.66 9.78
CA GLY A 539 0.19 24.73 10.01
C GLY A 539 -0.12 24.57 11.51
N PRO A 540 -0.87 23.55 11.90
CA PRO A 540 -1.27 23.35 13.28
C PRO A 540 -0.08 22.99 14.20
N TYR A 541 -0.20 23.35 15.47
CA TYR A 541 0.79 23.14 16.51
C TYR A 541 0.17 22.42 17.71
N SER A 542 0.98 21.66 18.44
CA SER A 542 0.57 21.03 19.69
C SER A 542 0.21 22.09 20.75
N LEU A 543 -0.82 21.85 21.55
CA LEU A 543 -1.27 22.78 22.59
C LEU A 543 -0.26 22.94 23.72
N VAL A 544 0.38 21.87 24.18
CA VAL A 544 1.29 21.89 25.32
C VAL A 544 2.68 22.38 24.94
N THR A 545 3.30 21.74 23.96
CA THR A 545 4.70 22.00 23.59
C THR A 545 4.83 23.10 22.54
N GLN A 546 3.75 23.54 21.91
CA GLN A 546 3.75 24.51 20.80
C GLN A 546 4.66 24.11 19.63
N GLN A 547 4.96 22.81 19.50
CA GLN A 547 5.71 22.26 18.37
C GLN A 547 4.78 21.92 17.21
N PRO A 548 5.25 21.96 15.95
CA PRO A 548 4.47 21.49 14.82
C PRO A 548 4.01 20.05 15.02
N LEU A 549 2.76 19.74 14.65
CA LEU A 549 2.27 18.37 14.63
C LEU A 549 3.05 17.53 13.62
N GLY A 550 3.05 16.21 13.78
CA GLY A 550 3.64 15.27 12.84
C GLY A 550 2.61 14.71 11.85
N GLY A 551 3.09 14.11 10.75
CA GLY A 551 2.25 13.40 9.79
C GLY A 551 1.62 14.27 8.70
N LYS A 552 1.44 13.69 7.49
CA LYS A 552 0.86 14.36 6.33
C LYS A 552 -0.61 14.70 6.54
N ALA A 553 -1.37 13.81 7.17
CA ALA A 553 -2.82 13.98 7.40
C ALA A 553 -3.13 15.21 8.27
N GLN A 554 -2.24 15.56 9.20
CA GLN A 554 -2.36 16.70 10.11
C GLN A 554 -1.67 17.95 9.58
N PHE A 555 -1.26 17.96 8.31
CA PHE A 555 -0.42 19.02 7.76
C PHE A 555 0.80 19.32 8.64
N GLY A 556 1.47 18.25 9.08
CA GLY A 556 2.57 18.29 10.05
C GLY A 556 3.91 18.64 9.43
N GLY A 557 4.89 18.89 10.29
CA GLY A 557 6.28 19.14 9.93
C GLY A 557 7.12 17.87 10.00
N GLN A 558 8.35 17.96 9.46
CA GLN A 558 9.34 16.89 9.54
C GLN A 558 9.93 16.84 10.96
N ARG A 559 10.21 15.62 11.44
CA ARG A 559 10.89 15.43 12.71
C ARG A 559 12.40 15.63 12.54
N PHE A 560 12.94 16.59 13.25
CA PHE A 560 14.39 16.76 13.37
C PHE A 560 14.86 16.08 14.64
N GLY A 561 15.31 14.83 14.52
CA GLY A 561 15.65 13.96 15.63
C GLY A 561 16.98 14.33 16.30
N GLU A 562 17.34 13.59 17.35
CA GLU A 562 18.57 13.80 18.11
C GLU A 562 19.82 13.56 17.24
N MET A 563 19.79 12.55 16.36
CA MET A 563 20.93 12.25 15.48
C MET A 563 21.17 13.37 14.45
N GLU A 564 20.12 13.99 13.91
CA GLU A 564 20.20 15.13 13.00
C GLU A 564 20.79 16.36 13.70
N VAL A 565 20.47 16.56 14.98
CA VAL A 565 21.10 17.60 15.83
C VAL A 565 22.59 17.35 15.93
N TRP A 566 23.04 16.12 16.20
CA TRP A 566 24.47 15.77 16.24
C TRP A 566 25.18 16.04 14.92
N ALA A 567 24.51 15.79 13.79
CA ALA A 567 25.07 16.08 12.50
C ALA A 567 25.34 17.58 12.31
N LEU A 568 24.41 18.46 12.71
CA LEU A 568 24.61 19.90 12.68
C LEU A 568 25.69 20.37 13.64
N GLU A 569 25.82 19.77 14.80
CA GLU A 569 26.90 20.04 15.76
C GLU A 569 28.25 19.66 15.16
N ALA A 570 28.35 18.53 14.47
CA ALA A 570 29.56 18.09 13.79
C ALA A 570 30.00 19.04 12.67
N TYR A 571 29.06 19.66 11.96
CA TYR A 571 29.36 20.69 10.96
C TYR A 571 29.64 22.06 11.57
N GLY A 572 29.42 22.27 12.88
CA GLY A 572 29.56 23.58 13.53
C GLY A 572 28.49 24.60 13.09
N ALA A 573 27.35 24.15 12.60
CA ALA A 573 26.26 24.98 12.09
C ALA A 573 25.34 25.49 13.21
N ALA A 574 25.87 26.27 14.15
CA ALA A 574 25.16 26.72 15.35
C ALA A 574 23.95 27.59 15.05
N TYR A 575 24.05 28.50 14.08
CA TYR A 575 22.92 29.38 13.71
C TYR A 575 21.76 28.60 13.08
N THR A 576 22.07 27.63 12.21
CA THR A 576 21.06 26.75 11.60
C THR A 576 20.36 25.91 12.65
N LEU A 577 21.11 25.37 13.60
CA LEU A 577 20.54 24.59 14.72
C LEU A 577 19.64 25.47 15.59
N GLN A 578 20.06 26.67 15.92
CA GLN A 578 19.25 27.61 16.71
C GLN A 578 17.95 27.95 15.99
N GLU A 579 18.00 28.20 14.68
CA GLU A 579 16.81 28.49 13.87
C GLU A 579 15.82 27.33 13.87
N ILE A 580 16.31 26.09 13.68
CA ILE A 580 15.47 24.89 13.69
C ILE A 580 14.80 24.68 15.04
N LEU A 581 15.52 24.89 16.14
CA LEU A 581 15.02 24.66 17.48
C LEU A 581 14.06 25.75 17.99
N THR A 582 14.06 26.93 17.40
CA THR A 582 13.29 28.09 17.91
C THR A 582 12.26 28.59 16.90
N VAL A 583 12.64 29.43 15.97
CA VAL A 583 11.71 30.10 15.05
C VAL A 583 10.98 29.20 14.07
N LYS A 584 11.51 28.02 13.82
CA LYS A 584 10.87 26.99 12.97
C LYS A 584 10.07 25.97 13.80
N SER A 585 10.13 25.98 15.12
CA SER A 585 9.50 25.00 16.00
C SER A 585 8.58 25.66 17.02
N ASP A 586 9.06 25.92 18.24
CA ASP A 586 8.25 26.21 19.42
C ASP A 586 8.39 27.63 19.99
N ASP A 587 9.13 28.51 19.36
CA ASP A 587 9.13 29.93 19.70
C ASP A 587 7.91 30.65 19.09
N VAL A 588 6.84 30.77 19.85
CA VAL A 588 5.55 31.30 19.38
C VAL A 588 5.67 32.71 18.79
N VAL A 589 6.32 33.63 19.54
CA VAL A 589 6.51 35.02 19.11
C VAL A 589 7.50 35.11 17.93
N GLY A 590 8.59 34.36 18.03
CA GLY A 590 9.61 34.31 16.98
C GLY A 590 9.08 33.80 15.65
N ARG A 591 8.15 32.83 15.64
CA ARG A 591 7.52 32.32 14.40
C ARG A 591 6.78 33.42 13.65
N VAL A 592 5.92 34.18 14.36
CA VAL A 592 5.11 35.25 13.77
C VAL A 592 6.02 36.37 13.22
N LYS A 593 6.96 36.83 14.02
CA LYS A 593 7.91 37.89 13.60
C LYS A 593 8.78 37.45 12.42
N THR A 594 9.19 36.18 12.39
CA THR A 594 9.98 35.62 11.27
C THR A 594 9.16 35.54 10.00
N TYR A 595 7.92 35.07 10.06
CA TYR A 595 7.03 35.02 8.90
C TYR A 595 6.77 36.40 8.35
N GLU A 596 6.48 37.38 9.20
CA GLU A 596 6.30 38.77 8.82
C GLU A 596 7.56 39.37 8.16
N ALA A 597 8.74 39.11 8.72
CA ALA A 597 10.02 39.56 8.15
C ALA A 597 10.28 38.95 6.77
N ILE A 598 9.98 37.66 6.56
CA ILE A 598 10.11 37.00 5.25
C ILE A 598 9.17 37.63 4.22
N VAL A 599 7.90 37.86 4.58
CA VAL A 599 6.90 38.49 3.68
C VAL A 599 7.33 39.90 3.31
N LYS A 600 7.89 40.69 4.25
CA LYS A 600 8.37 42.03 4.03
C LYS A 600 9.76 42.11 3.39
N GLY A 601 10.46 40.98 3.21
CA GLY A 601 11.83 40.93 2.70
C GLY A 601 12.88 41.49 3.65
N GLN A 602 12.61 41.46 4.96
CA GLN A 602 13.52 41.94 6.02
C GLN A 602 14.35 40.78 6.58
N ASN A 603 15.41 41.11 7.34
CA ASN A 603 16.20 40.12 8.03
C ASN A 603 15.40 39.45 9.15
N VAL A 604 15.62 38.16 9.39
CA VAL A 604 15.01 37.39 10.47
C VAL A 604 15.42 37.96 11.82
N PRO A 605 14.48 38.24 12.74
CA PRO A 605 14.79 38.77 14.07
C PRO A 605 15.50 37.73 14.94
N GLN A 606 16.04 38.16 16.07
CA GLN A 606 16.63 37.24 17.05
C GLN A 606 15.55 36.30 17.61
N SER A 607 15.93 35.03 17.78
CA SER A 607 15.05 34.01 18.34
C SER A 607 14.80 34.26 19.85
N GLY A 608 13.61 33.92 20.30
CA GLY A 608 13.21 33.91 21.71
C GLY A 608 13.54 32.59 22.42
N VAL A 609 12.88 32.38 23.56
CA VAL A 609 13.01 31.15 24.37
C VAL A 609 12.01 30.11 23.85
N PRO A 610 12.44 28.86 23.59
CA PRO A 610 11.53 27.79 23.21
C PRO A 610 10.46 27.52 24.31
N GLU A 611 9.22 27.30 23.90
CA GLU A 611 8.13 26.97 24.81
C GLU A 611 8.34 25.63 25.54
N SER A 612 8.90 24.63 24.83
CA SER A 612 9.28 23.34 25.43
C SER A 612 10.29 23.48 26.58
N PHE A 613 11.20 24.47 26.51
CA PHE A 613 12.11 24.76 27.61
C PHE A 613 11.36 25.31 28.82
N LYS A 614 10.36 26.17 28.61
CA LYS A 614 9.51 26.71 29.72
C LYS A 614 8.73 25.56 30.38
N VAL A 615 8.17 24.65 29.58
CA VAL A 615 7.48 23.45 30.10
C VAL A 615 8.44 22.59 30.92
N LEU A 616 9.65 22.32 30.45
CA LEU A 616 10.66 21.56 31.17
C LEU A 616 11.00 22.19 32.52
N VAL A 617 11.20 23.51 32.57
CA VAL A 617 11.47 24.24 33.84
C VAL A 617 10.31 24.06 34.81
N LYS A 618 9.06 24.15 34.33
CA LYS A 618 7.87 23.95 35.20
C LYS A 618 7.74 22.52 35.69
N GLU A 619 8.03 21.55 34.86
CA GLU A 619 8.03 20.12 35.24
C GLU A 619 9.08 19.85 36.32
N LEU A 620 10.30 20.39 36.16
CA LEU A 620 11.35 20.24 37.17
C LEU A 620 10.99 20.94 38.50
N GLN A 621 10.39 22.13 38.42
CA GLN A 621 9.86 22.82 39.63
C GLN A 621 8.75 22.01 40.32
N SER A 622 7.91 21.30 39.56
CA SER A 622 6.86 20.42 40.11
C SER A 622 7.44 19.21 40.87
N LEU A 623 8.65 18.80 40.56
CA LEU A 623 9.38 17.77 41.28
C LEU A 623 10.06 18.31 42.56
N GLY A 624 9.87 19.58 42.91
CA GLY A 624 10.44 20.21 44.09
C GLY A 624 11.85 20.76 43.89
N LEU A 625 12.33 20.89 42.66
CA LEU A 625 13.61 21.47 42.32
C LEU A 625 13.47 22.99 42.14
N ASP A 626 14.37 23.79 42.73
CA ASP A 626 14.43 25.26 42.55
C ASP A 626 15.32 25.56 41.32
N ILE A 627 14.68 25.75 40.18
CA ILE A 627 15.36 26.07 38.93
C ILE A 627 15.08 27.51 38.55
N LYS A 628 16.14 28.28 38.35
CA LYS A 628 16.10 29.69 37.96
C LYS A 628 17.00 29.93 36.76
N VAL A 629 16.51 30.73 35.83
CA VAL A 629 17.30 31.16 34.66
C VAL A 629 17.90 32.53 35.01
N LEU A 630 19.23 32.63 34.91
CA LEU A 630 19.97 33.83 35.29
C LEU A 630 20.59 34.48 34.03
N ASN A 631 20.56 35.83 34.00
CA ASN A 631 21.28 36.63 33.01
C ASN A 631 22.79 36.61 33.30
N LYS A 632 23.61 37.16 32.40
CA LYS A 632 25.07 37.35 32.59
C LYS A 632 25.39 38.09 33.90
N ASP A 633 24.53 39.02 34.33
CA ASP A 633 24.65 39.78 35.54
C ASP A 633 24.09 39.08 36.80
N LYS A 634 23.82 37.77 36.70
CA LYS A 634 23.24 36.93 37.75
C LYS A 634 21.86 37.40 38.27
N GLN A 635 21.14 38.15 37.47
CA GLN A 635 19.76 38.52 37.77
C GLN A 635 18.83 37.44 37.24
N GLU A 636 17.75 37.15 37.95
CA GLU A 636 16.74 36.16 37.57
C GLU A 636 15.91 36.70 36.39
N ILE A 637 15.79 35.92 35.33
CA ILE A 637 14.93 36.22 34.19
C ILE A 637 13.58 35.58 34.46
N ASP A 638 12.53 36.39 34.54
CA ASP A 638 11.16 35.87 34.63
C ASP A 638 10.69 35.44 33.24
N LEU A 639 10.55 34.12 33.07
CA LEU A 639 10.08 33.52 31.83
C LEU A 639 8.61 33.84 31.49
N LYS A 640 7.86 34.45 32.44
CA LYS A 640 6.48 34.90 32.24
C LYS A 640 6.40 36.29 31.60
N GLN A 641 7.32 37.18 31.88
CA GLN A 641 7.28 38.57 31.40
C GLN A 641 7.47 38.76 29.90
N THR A 642 7.92 37.73 29.20
CA THR A 642 7.98 37.75 27.75
C THR A 642 6.61 37.76 27.06
N PHE A 643 5.51 37.62 27.78
CA PHE A 643 4.15 37.68 27.23
C PHE A 643 3.47 39.04 27.42
N GLU A 644 3.81 39.80 28.49
CA GLU A 644 3.07 41.02 28.84
C GLU A 644 3.56 42.26 28.05
N ASP A 645 4.80 42.28 27.59
CA ASP A 645 5.34 43.38 26.79
C ASP A 645 4.90 43.38 25.31
N ASP A 646 4.28 42.28 24.83
CA ASP A 646 3.83 42.13 23.45
C ASP A 646 2.30 42.33 23.25
N ASP A 647 1.52 42.55 24.30
CA ASP A 647 0.07 42.83 24.22
C ASP A 647 -0.26 44.15 23.46
N GLU A 648 0.69 45.05 23.29
CA GLU A 648 0.51 46.23 22.41
C GLU A 648 0.68 45.94 20.93
N LEU A 649 1.21 44.76 20.55
CA LEU A 649 1.40 44.35 19.16
C LEU A 649 0.34 43.37 18.64
N SER A 650 -0.62 42.97 19.48
CA SER A 650 -1.72 42.04 19.12
C SER A 650 -2.83 42.68 18.28
N MET A 651 -2.63 43.87 17.72
CA MET A 651 -3.58 44.54 16.82
C MET A 651 -3.18 44.51 15.33
N VAL A 652 -2.29 43.64 14.90
CA VAL A 652 -2.15 43.37 13.49
C VAL A 652 -2.88 42.05 13.18
N THR A 653 -4.14 42.17 12.85
CA THR A 653 -4.92 41.07 12.29
C THR A 653 -4.26 40.64 10.97
N VAL A 654 -3.40 39.65 11.04
CA VAL A 654 -3.13 38.79 9.89
C VAL A 654 -4.40 37.94 9.75
N ASP A 655 -4.97 37.91 8.56
CA ASP A 655 -6.15 37.11 8.24
C ASP A 655 -6.15 35.78 8.99
N ASP A 656 -7.09 35.60 9.92
CA ASP A 656 -7.25 34.44 10.79
C ASP A 656 -7.48 33.09 10.03
N ASP A 657 -7.67 33.17 8.73
CA ASP A 657 -7.81 31.98 7.86
C ASP A 657 -6.48 31.21 7.65
N ALA A 658 -5.34 31.78 8.05
CA ALA A 658 -4.04 31.11 7.96
C ALA A 658 -3.55 30.47 9.25
N PHE A 659 -4.17 30.81 10.41
CA PHE A 659 -3.77 30.30 11.72
C PHE A 659 -4.98 29.76 12.49
N SER A 660 -5.51 28.63 12.09
CA SER A 660 -6.37 27.85 12.98
C SER A 660 -5.50 27.19 14.05
N THR A 661 -5.22 27.94 15.14
CA THR A 661 -4.89 27.28 16.40
C THR A 661 -6.15 26.55 16.85
N VAL A 662 -6.08 25.24 16.98
CA VAL A 662 -7.10 24.45 17.68
C VAL A 662 -7.07 24.92 19.15
N THR A 663 -7.95 25.84 19.50
CA THR A 663 -7.95 26.52 20.82
C THR A 663 -8.97 25.94 21.80
N ASN A 664 -9.76 24.94 21.40
CA ASN A 664 -10.77 24.33 22.27
C ASN A 664 -10.70 22.82 22.27
N GLU A 665 -10.68 22.23 23.46
CA GLU A 665 -10.87 20.78 23.68
C GLU A 665 -12.16 20.24 23.05
N GLY A 666 -13.14 21.08 22.73
CA GLY A 666 -14.39 20.70 22.05
C GLY A 666 -14.28 20.55 20.54
N GLU A 667 -13.22 21.03 19.88
CA GLU A 667 -12.98 20.83 18.45
C GLU A 667 -12.19 19.54 18.14
N LEU A 668 -11.60 18.92 19.16
CA LEU A 668 -10.93 17.61 19.08
C LEU A 668 -11.91 16.42 19.09
N ASP A 669 -13.16 16.62 19.51
CA ASP A 669 -14.18 15.56 19.57
C ASP A 669 -14.67 15.08 18.18
N GLY A 670 -14.28 15.75 17.12
CA GLY A 670 -14.61 15.35 15.74
C GLY A 670 -13.59 14.40 15.11
N TYR A 671 -12.39 14.40 15.60
CA TYR A 671 -11.38 13.37 15.32
C TYR A 671 -11.29 12.54 16.59
N GLY A 672 -11.73 11.27 16.51
CA GLY A 672 -11.50 10.33 17.59
C GLY A 672 -10.01 10.34 17.90
N VAL A 673 -9.62 11.10 18.92
CA VAL A 673 -8.44 10.79 19.67
C VAL A 673 -8.87 9.59 20.50
N GLU A 674 -8.85 8.40 19.90
CA GLU A 674 -8.41 7.25 20.64
C GLU A 674 -7.04 7.69 21.14
N ASP A 675 -6.82 7.62 22.46
CA ASP A 675 -5.49 7.55 23.00
C ASP A 675 -4.81 6.44 22.19
N ALA A 676 -4.21 6.81 21.06
CA ALA A 676 -3.20 6.02 20.45
C ALA A 676 -2.16 5.93 21.56
N GLU A 677 -2.19 4.82 22.32
CA GLU A 677 -0.94 4.26 22.79
C GLU A 677 0.02 4.53 21.66
N PRO A 678 1.23 5.04 21.87
CA PRO A 678 2.16 5.25 20.80
C PRO A 678 2.19 3.89 20.08
N GLU A 679 1.36 3.75 19.06
CA GLU A 679 1.68 2.84 18.00
C GLU A 679 3.08 3.28 17.70
N ASP A 680 4.02 2.44 18.10
CA ASP A 680 5.34 2.50 17.56
C ASP A 680 5.09 2.71 16.06
N ASP A 681 5.14 3.96 15.62
CA ASP A 681 5.16 4.37 14.21
C ASP A 681 6.44 3.87 13.53
N LEU A 682 6.89 2.72 13.97
CA LEU A 682 7.82 1.81 13.34
C LEU A 682 7.21 1.13 12.14
N ALA A 683 5.96 1.41 11.82
CA ALA A 683 5.37 1.04 10.55
C ALA A 683 5.48 2.15 9.49
N ALA A 684 5.98 3.31 9.75
CA ALA A 684 6.84 3.95 8.77
C ALA A 684 8.06 3.03 8.68
N GLU A 685 7.99 2.02 7.83
CA GLU A 685 9.17 1.41 7.27
C GLU A 685 10.05 2.57 6.79
N GLU A 686 10.90 3.09 7.69
CA GLU A 686 12.18 3.56 7.26
C GLU A 686 12.75 2.30 6.59
N ASP A 687 12.62 2.23 5.25
CA ASP A 687 13.62 1.58 4.45
C ASP A 687 14.93 2.30 4.81
N VAL A 688 15.44 2.02 6.01
CA VAL A 688 16.80 2.30 6.37
C VAL A 688 17.59 1.47 5.37
N PHE A 689 18.13 2.14 4.40
CA PHE A 689 19.23 1.66 3.62
C PHE A 689 20.33 1.30 4.64
N GLU A 690 20.31 0.08 5.16
CA GLU A 690 21.52 -0.50 5.72
C GLU A 690 22.40 -0.80 4.51
N PRO A 691 23.56 -0.18 4.39
CA PRO A 691 24.56 -0.68 3.48
C PRO A 691 24.94 -2.07 3.98
N ASP A 692 24.52 -3.11 3.27
CA ASP A 692 25.05 -4.46 3.43
C ASP A 692 26.58 -4.37 3.30
N GLY A 693 27.28 -4.56 4.37
CA GLY A 693 28.72 -4.75 4.27
C GLY A 693 29.54 -4.33 5.48
N ASP A 694 29.44 -5.05 6.58
CA ASP A 694 30.60 -5.31 7.42
C ASP A 694 31.59 -6.19 6.64
N LEU A 695 32.40 -5.56 5.79
CA LEU A 695 33.69 -6.11 5.44
C LEU A 695 34.60 -5.94 6.66
N ALA A 696 34.58 -6.92 7.56
CA ALA A 696 35.63 -7.13 8.50
C ALA A 696 36.91 -7.41 7.67
N PHE A 697 37.77 -6.42 7.57
CA PHE A 697 39.17 -6.66 7.23
C PHE A 697 39.79 -7.29 8.47
N ASP A 698 40.02 -8.60 8.41
CA ASP A 698 40.97 -9.25 9.24
C ASP A 698 42.37 -8.74 8.82
N ASP A 699 42.94 -7.86 9.65
CA ASP A 699 44.37 -7.58 9.69
C ASP A 699 45.06 -8.77 10.33
N GLU A 700 45.56 -9.72 9.55
CA GLU A 700 46.74 -10.53 9.89
C GLU A 700 47.52 -10.91 8.63
N LEU A 701 48.76 -10.30 8.57
CA LEU A 701 49.92 -10.54 7.72
C LEU A 701 49.97 -9.83 6.38
#